data_0c30338dce678f73b3e1659f56884dde
#
_entry.id   0c30338dce678f73b3e1659f56884dde
#
_cell.length_a   1.000
_cell.length_b   1.000
_cell.length_c   1.000
_cell.angle_alpha   90.00
_cell.angle_beta   90.00
_cell.angle_gamma   90.00
#
_symmetry.space_group_name_H-M   'P 1'
#
loop_
_entity.id
_entity.type
_entity.pdbx_description
1 polymer ?
#
loop_
_entity_poly.entity_id
_entity_poly.type
_entity_poly.pdbx_seq_one_letter_code
_entity_poly.pdbx_strand_id
1 'polypeptide(L)'
;MKTDKLLFGAAYYDEYLPCDRIETDMEMMEKAHINVIRIAESTWSTWEPQDGVFDFAHLHRMLKASAEHGIQVIVGTPTYAVPTWLAAKYPDIITQTHNGPERYGRRQNMDIAHPMYLKHAERIICRLMEEVSSYRHVIGFQLDNETKSYDTCSPYAQAKFIEYLKEHFHDDLDALNHEFGLDYWSNRINAWEDFPDIRGTINGSLGAEYQKFQRKLVTDFLAWQCGIVKEYARPEQFITQNFDYDWRGFSYGLQPEVNQWAAALPLTVAGFDIYHPSAQNLTGTEISLGGAIARSIKKENYLILETEAQGNHGWLSYPGQLRLQAFSHLASGSNSVMYWHWHSIHNAIESYWKGILSHNLKENAAYREVCRIGEEFARYGSQLKNLKKKASVAILLSNESLTGLQWFAIHKDLAYNDIVRWIYDALYQLNIECDMLHSDDIDSFSQYSLLIAPALYSVSDTVIHALRTYVEEGGHLFATFKTGFSDPMLKIYADDQPHGLTDVFGMTYDQFTDAVNVGLKNIAFSQQSYPASDESGGNNGNADNCVHYWMELLQPSSAETLAFYKHPHWGAYAAVTHNHFGQGSAAYAGCYFDQSLLKDLLRFLCKEAAVPVPETTFPVIIKRGINDDGREIVYFLNYSDDVQTVPYHGKDCRLLIRPETMTEESISDGDNVILPGWDFAVLETVERAE
;
A
#
# COMPACT_ATOMS: atom_id res chain seq x y z
N MET A 1 -15.04 7.53 -4.21
CA MET A 1 -16.45 7.80 -3.75
C MET A 1 -16.44 9.01 -2.83
N LYS A 2 -17.30 9.98 -3.08
CA LYS A 2 -17.54 11.07 -2.13
C LYS A 2 -18.44 10.58 -0.98
N THR A 3 -18.16 11.03 0.22
CA THR A 3 -18.96 10.76 1.41
C THR A 3 -19.61 12.04 1.95
N ASP A 4 -20.77 11.89 2.57
CA ASP A 4 -21.47 13.03 3.19
C ASP A 4 -20.88 13.37 4.58
N LYS A 5 -20.24 12.41 5.23
CA LYS A 5 -19.55 12.56 6.52
C LYS A 5 -18.31 11.70 6.61
N LEU A 6 -17.37 12.08 7.45
CA LEU A 6 -16.26 11.20 7.83
C LEU A 6 -16.78 9.97 8.59
N LEU A 7 -16.29 8.79 8.24
CA LEU A 7 -16.57 7.57 8.97
C LEU A 7 -15.51 7.38 10.07
N PHE A 8 -15.98 7.26 11.30
CA PHE A 8 -15.11 7.06 12.46
C PHE A 8 -15.63 5.90 13.28
N GLY A 9 -14.80 4.86 13.47
CA GLY A 9 -15.28 3.65 14.07
C GLY A 9 -14.25 2.60 14.41
N ALA A 10 -14.73 1.36 14.51
CA ALA A 10 -13.93 0.20 14.80
C ALA A 10 -14.56 -1.07 14.23
N ALA A 11 -13.75 -2.13 14.07
CA ALA A 11 -14.25 -3.48 13.97
C ALA A 11 -14.83 -3.90 15.32
N TYR A 12 -16.00 -4.56 15.31
CA TYR A 12 -16.70 -4.96 16.53
C TYR A 12 -17.26 -6.37 16.42
N TYR A 13 -16.82 -7.24 17.31
CA TYR A 13 -17.21 -8.65 17.36
C TYR A 13 -17.61 -9.00 18.79
N ASP A 14 -18.91 -8.93 19.11
CA ASP A 14 -19.40 -9.25 20.44
C ASP A 14 -19.21 -10.74 20.77
N GLU A 15 -19.15 -11.60 19.75
CA GLU A 15 -18.82 -13.03 19.89
C GLU A 15 -17.40 -13.31 20.39
N TYR A 16 -16.48 -12.32 20.34
CA TYR A 16 -15.14 -12.45 20.91
C TYR A 16 -15.04 -11.98 22.35
N LEU A 17 -16.09 -11.35 22.87
CA LEU A 17 -16.13 -10.83 24.22
C LEU A 17 -16.31 -11.95 25.26
N PRO A 18 -15.70 -11.82 26.46
CA PRO A 18 -15.87 -12.80 27.54
C PRO A 18 -17.24 -12.72 28.24
N CYS A 19 -18.03 -11.69 27.96
CA CYS A 19 -19.35 -11.45 28.55
C CYS A 19 -20.21 -10.59 27.60
N ASP A 20 -21.52 -10.67 27.77
CA ASP A 20 -22.46 -9.82 27.01
C ASP A 20 -22.35 -8.36 27.47
N ARG A 21 -22.09 -7.44 26.53
CA ARG A 21 -21.85 -6.02 26.77
C ARG A 21 -22.44 -5.11 25.68
N ILE A 22 -23.18 -5.62 24.74
CA ILE A 22 -23.59 -4.87 23.55
C ILE A 22 -24.12 -3.46 23.91
N GLU A 23 -25.06 -3.34 24.84
CA GLU A 23 -25.65 -2.04 25.22
C GLU A 23 -24.59 -1.11 25.82
N THR A 24 -23.75 -1.60 26.75
CA THR A 24 -22.66 -0.82 27.35
C THR A 24 -21.66 -0.34 26.30
N ASP A 25 -21.32 -1.20 25.35
CA ASP A 25 -20.36 -0.87 24.30
C ASP A 25 -20.94 0.15 23.31
N MET A 26 -22.23 0.02 22.94
CA MET A 26 -22.91 1.02 22.10
C MET A 26 -23.00 2.39 22.78
N GLU A 27 -23.34 2.44 24.10
CA GLU A 27 -23.31 3.68 24.88
C GLU A 27 -21.91 4.33 24.92
N MET A 28 -20.86 3.51 25.08
CA MET A 28 -19.48 3.99 25.07
C MET A 28 -19.05 4.48 23.67
N MET A 29 -19.47 3.82 22.61
CA MET A 29 -19.22 4.23 21.23
C MET A 29 -19.92 5.55 20.91
N GLU A 30 -21.18 5.72 21.31
CA GLU A 30 -21.94 6.96 21.14
C GLU A 30 -21.23 8.13 21.85
N LYS A 31 -20.81 7.93 23.14
CA LYS A 31 -20.02 8.90 23.89
C LYS A 31 -18.70 9.27 23.19
N ALA A 32 -18.08 8.34 22.48
CA ALA A 32 -16.86 8.55 21.71
C ALA A 32 -17.10 9.12 20.30
N HIS A 33 -18.33 9.48 19.95
CA HIS A 33 -18.74 9.93 18.61
C HIS A 33 -18.41 8.93 17.49
N ILE A 34 -18.30 7.65 17.82
CA ILE A 34 -18.18 6.59 16.83
C ILE A 34 -19.49 6.51 16.06
N ASN A 35 -19.42 6.58 14.74
CA ASN A 35 -20.59 6.64 13.86
C ASN A 35 -20.71 5.43 12.93
N VAL A 36 -19.74 4.51 12.95
CA VAL A 36 -19.73 3.30 12.13
C VAL A 36 -19.03 2.16 12.85
N ILE A 37 -19.55 0.94 12.70
CA ILE A 37 -18.86 -0.30 13.06
C ILE A 37 -18.78 -1.24 11.86
N ARG A 38 -17.77 -2.09 11.84
CA ARG A 38 -17.62 -3.18 10.89
C ARG A 38 -17.80 -4.50 11.63
N ILE A 39 -18.61 -5.40 11.05
CA ILE A 39 -18.97 -6.68 11.64
C ILE A 39 -18.98 -7.78 10.58
N ALA A 40 -18.99 -9.03 11.00
CA ALA A 40 -19.48 -10.18 10.22
C ALA A 40 -18.45 -11.03 9.52
N GLU A 41 -17.36 -10.52 9.03
CA GLU A 41 -16.45 -11.22 8.12
C GLU A 41 -15.90 -12.55 8.67
N SER A 42 -15.92 -12.77 9.99
CA SER A 42 -15.45 -14.02 10.63
C SER A 42 -16.56 -14.92 11.20
N THR A 43 -17.84 -14.61 10.95
CA THR A 43 -18.97 -15.15 11.73
C THR A 43 -19.71 -16.31 11.05
N TRP A 44 -19.15 -16.93 9.98
CA TRP A 44 -19.82 -17.99 9.24
C TRP A 44 -20.30 -19.14 10.11
N SER A 45 -19.44 -19.70 10.97
CA SER A 45 -19.78 -20.84 11.81
C SER A 45 -20.88 -20.56 12.85
N THR A 46 -21.05 -19.30 13.25
CA THR A 46 -22.13 -18.87 14.16
C THR A 46 -23.47 -18.84 13.41
N TRP A 47 -23.46 -18.37 12.17
CA TRP A 47 -24.69 -18.21 11.39
C TRP A 47 -25.11 -19.46 10.61
N GLU A 48 -24.18 -20.36 10.34
CA GLU A 48 -24.41 -21.68 9.78
C GLU A 48 -23.69 -22.75 10.61
N PRO A 49 -24.22 -23.06 11.84
CA PRO A 49 -23.60 -24.02 12.75
C PRO A 49 -23.56 -25.46 12.21
N GLN A 50 -24.42 -25.79 11.27
CA GLN A 50 -24.45 -27.07 10.56
C GLN A 50 -24.84 -26.82 9.10
N ASP A 51 -24.45 -27.74 8.23
CA ASP A 51 -24.72 -27.63 6.79
C ASP A 51 -26.21 -27.38 6.48
N GLY A 52 -26.52 -26.19 5.98
CA GLY A 52 -27.87 -25.75 5.62
C GLY A 52 -28.78 -25.36 6.80
N VAL A 53 -28.26 -25.31 8.03
CA VAL A 53 -28.99 -24.84 9.20
C VAL A 53 -28.50 -23.44 9.55
N PHE A 54 -29.40 -22.46 9.47
CA PHE A 54 -29.04 -21.05 9.65
C PHE A 54 -29.65 -20.47 10.94
N ASP A 55 -28.86 -19.67 11.66
CA ASP A 55 -29.31 -18.89 12.83
C ASP A 55 -28.66 -17.49 12.78
N PHE A 56 -29.44 -16.49 12.45
CA PHE A 56 -29.03 -15.09 12.37
C PHE A 56 -29.46 -14.24 13.59
N ALA A 57 -29.92 -14.86 14.69
CA ALA A 57 -30.35 -14.13 15.89
C ALA A 57 -29.26 -13.18 16.42
N HIS A 58 -27.99 -13.62 16.40
CA HIS A 58 -26.83 -12.82 16.74
C HIS A 58 -26.73 -11.56 15.85
N LEU A 59 -26.79 -11.70 14.52
CA LEU A 59 -26.73 -10.60 13.56
C LEU A 59 -27.83 -9.56 13.82
N HIS A 60 -29.07 -10.02 13.98
CA HIS A 60 -30.21 -9.13 14.24
C HIS A 60 -30.07 -8.36 15.54
N ARG A 61 -29.53 -8.98 16.59
CA ARG A 61 -29.24 -8.33 17.89
C ARG A 61 -28.24 -7.18 17.68
N MET A 62 -27.17 -7.42 16.95
CA MET A 62 -26.14 -6.43 16.64
C MET A 62 -26.70 -5.26 15.82
N LEU A 63 -27.43 -5.57 14.75
CA LEU A 63 -28.02 -4.56 13.87
C LEU A 63 -29.10 -3.73 14.59
N LYS A 64 -29.85 -4.32 15.52
CA LYS A 64 -30.82 -3.60 16.31
C LYS A 64 -30.14 -2.62 17.28
N ALA A 65 -29.18 -3.10 18.06
CA ALA A 65 -28.46 -2.26 19.02
C ALA A 65 -27.75 -1.08 18.32
N SER A 66 -27.04 -1.32 17.22
CA SER A 66 -26.39 -0.25 16.45
C SER A 66 -27.40 0.78 15.91
N ALA A 67 -28.59 0.36 15.46
CA ALA A 67 -29.63 1.27 14.98
C ALA A 67 -30.20 2.14 16.12
N GLU A 68 -30.41 1.59 17.31
CA GLU A 68 -30.92 2.29 18.48
C GLU A 68 -29.96 3.41 18.95
N HIS A 69 -28.64 3.23 18.74
CA HIS A 69 -27.60 4.22 19.03
C HIS A 69 -27.16 5.08 17.83
N GLY A 70 -27.85 4.97 16.70
CA GLY A 70 -27.55 5.77 15.50
C GLY A 70 -26.20 5.44 14.83
N ILE A 71 -25.63 4.26 15.12
CA ILE A 71 -24.37 3.79 14.56
C ILE A 71 -24.63 3.06 13.26
N GLN A 72 -23.94 3.45 12.20
CA GLN A 72 -23.99 2.80 10.89
C GLN A 72 -23.16 1.51 10.89
N VAL A 73 -23.46 0.60 9.97
CA VAL A 73 -22.80 -0.70 9.91
C VAL A 73 -22.24 -0.98 8.52
N ILE A 74 -21.02 -1.47 8.48
CA ILE A 74 -20.40 -2.14 7.33
C ILE A 74 -20.44 -3.64 7.63
N VAL A 75 -21.02 -4.42 6.72
CA VAL A 75 -21.19 -5.86 6.88
C VAL A 75 -20.18 -6.59 5.99
N GLY A 76 -19.35 -7.45 6.60
CA GLY A 76 -18.38 -8.28 5.88
C GLY A 76 -19.00 -9.59 5.38
N THR A 77 -18.57 -10.08 4.20
CA THR A 77 -18.90 -11.44 3.77
C THR A 77 -18.01 -12.45 4.55
N PRO A 78 -18.56 -13.51 5.16
CA PRO A 78 -17.86 -14.32 6.14
C PRO A 78 -17.03 -15.45 5.50
N THR A 79 -16.26 -15.15 4.47
CA THR A 79 -15.68 -16.18 3.57
C THR A 79 -14.23 -16.54 3.87
N TYR A 80 -13.49 -15.71 4.62
CA TYR A 80 -12.07 -15.92 4.87
C TYR A 80 -11.73 -16.96 5.95
N ALA A 81 -12.74 -17.45 6.66
CA ALA A 81 -12.61 -18.52 7.68
C ALA A 81 -13.77 -19.51 7.53
N VAL A 82 -13.45 -20.77 7.26
CA VAL A 82 -14.46 -21.79 7.00
C VAL A 82 -14.92 -22.49 8.27
N PRO A 83 -16.23 -22.86 8.37
CA PRO A 83 -16.72 -23.61 9.53
C PRO A 83 -16.19 -25.04 9.59
N THR A 84 -16.11 -25.60 10.80
CA THR A 84 -15.59 -26.96 11.06
C THR A 84 -16.33 -28.04 10.28
N TRP A 85 -17.66 -27.93 10.15
CA TRP A 85 -18.48 -28.91 9.43
C TRP A 85 -18.13 -28.94 7.94
N LEU A 86 -17.79 -27.79 7.35
CA LEU A 86 -17.44 -27.68 5.92
C LEU A 86 -16.08 -28.35 5.66
N ALA A 87 -15.07 -28.06 6.48
CA ALA A 87 -13.77 -28.70 6.40
C ALA A 87 -13.83 -30.21 6.70
N ALA A 88 -14.68 -30.63 7.62
CA ALA A 88 -14.89 -32.07 7.91
C ALA A 88 -15.57 -32.80 6.75
N LYS A 89 -16.53 -32.14 6.08
CA LYS A 89 -17.26 -32.69 4.94
C LYS A 89 -16.43 -32.76 3.65
N TYR A 90 -15.64 -31.74 3.41
CA TYR A 90 -14.78 -31.58 2.25
C TYR A 90 -13.36 -31.21 2.68
N PRO A 91 -12.54 -32.18 3.12
CA PRO A 91 -11.19 -31.88 3.64
C PRO A 91 -10.26 -31.23 2.63
N ASP A 92 -10.51 -31.41 1.35
CA ASP A 92 -9.75 -30.88 0.22
C ASP A 92 -10.07 -29.43 -0.12
N ILE A 93 -11.02 -28.78 0.59
CA ILE A 93 -11.17 -27.31 0.54
C ILE A 93 -10.04 -26.57 1.25
N ILE A 94 -9.30 -27.25 2.14
CA ILE A 94 -8.12 -26.69 2.77
C ILE A 94 -6.98 -26.71 1.76
N THR A 95 -6.35 -25.55 1.56
CA THR A 95 -5.40 -25.37 0.45
C THR A 95 -4.20 -26.31 0.54
N GLN A 96 -3.68 -26.68 -0.62
CA GLN A 96 -2.37 -27.29 -0.78
C GLN A 96 -1.41 -26.25 -1.28
N THR A 97 -0.34 -26.00 -0.54
CA THR A 97 0.68 -25.01 -0.86
C THR A 97 1.95 -25.66 -1.42
N HIS A 98 2.92 -24.88 -1.84
CA HIS A 98 4.25 -25.38 -2.20
C HIS A 98 4.89 -26.19 -1.05
N ASN A 99 4.59 -25.85 0.19
CA ASN A 99 5.11 -26.52 1.39
C ASN A 99 4.28 -27.76 1.80
N GLY A 100 3.23 -28.10 1.05
CA GLY A 100 2.33 -29.19 1.33
C GLY A 100 0.94 -28.74 1.79
N PRO A 101 0.08 -29.68 2.22
CA PRO A 101 -1.28 -29.35 2.62
C PRO A 101 -1.30 -28.55 3.93
N GLU A 102 -2.08 -27.47 3.94
CA GLU A 102 -2.42 -26.73 5.15
C GLU A 102 -3.34 -27.56 6.06
N ARG A 103 -3.55 -27.07 7.27
CA ARG A 103 -4.42 -27.72 8.27
C ARG A 103 -5.53 -26.78 8.69
N TYR A 104 -6.70 -27.36 9.00
CA TYR A 104 -7.79 -26.60 9.61
C TYR A 104 -7.37 -25.90 10.91
N GLY A 105 -7.98 -24.74 11.18
CA GLY A 105 -7.79 -23.96 12.41
C GLY A 105 -7.11 -22.61 12.20
N ARG A 106 -6.67 -22.32 10.99
CA ARG A 106 -6.19 -21.01 10.56
C ARG A 106 -7.27 -20.28 9.76
N ARG A 107 -7.20 -18.97 9.69
CA ARG A 107 -7.93 -18.17 8.71
C ARG A 107 -7.18 -18.19 7.37
N GLN A 108 -7.85 -17.89 6.27
CA GLN A 108 -7.22 -17.68 4.97
C GLN A 108 -6.41 -18.89 4.48
N ASN A 109 -6.93 -20.08 4.67
CA ASN A 109 -6.28 -21.33 4.24
C ASN A 109 -7.22 -22.24 3.43
N MET A 110 -8.27 -21.68 2.87
CA MET A 110 -9.16 -22.36 1.95
C MET A 110 -8.70 -22.19 0.49
N ASP A 111 -9.03 -23.20 -0.33
CA ASP A 111 -8.78 -23.15 -1.76
C ASP A 111 -9.91 -22.37 -2.48
N ILE A 112 -9.63 -21.14 -2.87
CA ILE A 112 -10.57 -20.28 -3.60
C ILE A 112 -10.87 -20.77 -5.04
N ALA A 113 -10.16 -21.81 -5.52
CA ALA A 113 -10.45 -22.47 -6.78
C ALA A 113 -11.39 -23.68 -6.60
N HIS A 114 -11.65 -24.13 -5.36
CA HIS A 114 -12.39 -25.35 -5.06
C HIS A 114 -13.90 -25.16 -5.26
N PRO A 115 -14.58 -25.97 -6.12
CA PRO A 115 -15.98 -25.76 -6.47
C PRO A 115 -16.95 -25.89 -5.29
N MET A 116 -16.66 -26.78 -4.32
CA MET A 116 -17.54 -26.96 -3.16
C MET A 116 -17.36 -25.81 -2.16
N TYR A 117 -16.15 -25.26 -2.00
CA TYR A 117 -15.96 -24.05 -1.21
C TYR A 117 -16.78 -22.89 -1.81
N LEU A 118 -16.61 -22.61 -3.10
CA LEU A 118 -17.35 -21.53 -3.80
C LEU A 118 -18.87 -21.71 -3.66
N LYS A 119 -19.39 -22.92 -3.84
CA LYS A 119 -20.82 -23.23 -3.69
C LYS A 119 -21.37 -22.88 -2.30
N HIS A 120 -20.63 -23.22 -1.24
CA HIS A 120 -21.06 -22.95 0.13
C HIS A 120 -20.84 -21.48 0.52
N ALA A 121 -19.78 -20.84 0.01
CA ALA A 121 -19.53 -19.41 0.17
C ALA A 121 -20.63 -18.56 -0.49
N GLU A 122 -21.05 -18.89 -1.72
CA GLU A 122 -22.20 -18.26 -2.37
C GLU A 122 -23.45 -18.35 -1.50
N ARG A 123 -23.75 -19.55 -1.00
CA ARG A 123 -24.94 -19.78 -0.17
C ARG A 123 -24.97 -18.90 1.08
N ILE A 124 -23.85 -18.82 1.82
CA ILE A 124 -23.81 -18.00 3.04
C ILE A 124 -23.88 -16.51 2.71
N ILE A 125 -23.22 -16.06 1.63
CA ILE A 125 -23.33 -14.66 1.19
C ILE A 125 -24.77 -14.31 0.85
N CYS A 126 -25.46 -15.12 0.02
CA CYS A 126 -26.87 -14.88 -0.35
C CYS A 126 -27.76 -14.82 0.89
N ARG A 127 -27.62 -15.77 1.81
CA ARG A 127 -28.42 -15.78 3.06
C ARG A 127 -28.16 -14.54 3.91
N LEU A 128 -26.89 -14.16 4.09
CA LEU A 128 -26.53 -12.94 4.81
C LEU A 128 -27.17 -11.70 4.17
N MET A 129 -27.06 -11.58 2.86
CA MET A 129 -27.61 -10.43 2.13
C MET A 129 -29.15 -10.33 2.23
N GLU A 130 -29.85 -11.46 2.23
CA GLU A 130 -31.30 -11.51 2.50
C GLU A 130 -31.63 -10.95 3.88
N GLU A 131 -30.89 -11.35 4.92
CA GLU A 131 -31.14 -10.93 6.31
C GLU A 131 -30.85 -9.43 6.56
N VAL A 132 -29.81 -8.88 5.91
CA VAL A 132 -29.41 -7.47 6.13
C VAL A 132 -30.18 -6.47 5.26
N SER A 133 -30.91 -6.92 4.25
CA SER A 133 -31.56 -6.07 3.25
C SER A 133 -32.54 -5.03 3.83
N SER A 134 -33.21 -5.35 4.94
CA SER A 134 -34.19 -4.47 5.60
C SER A 134 -33.58 -3.35 6.45
N TYR A 135 -32.29 -3.45 6.79
CA TYR A 135 -31.62 -2.52 7.71
C TYR A 135 -31.04 -1.31 6.97
N ARG A 136 -31.68 -0.15 7.12
CA ARG A 136 -31.30 1.09 6.40
C ARG A 136 -29.96 1.65 6.83
N HIS A 137 -29.52 1.42 8.06
CA HIS A 137 -28.23 1.89 8.61
C HIS A 137 -27.05 1.00 8.21
N VAL A 138 -27.25 -0.11 7.51
CA VAL A 138 -26.20 -0.82 6.78
C VAL A 138 -25.85 0.01 5.56
N ILE A 139 -24.62 0.61 5.57
CA ILE A 139 -24.17 1.60 4.57
C ILE A 139 -23.27 1.00 3.49
N GLY A 140 -22.76 -0.19 3.71
CA GLY A 140 -21.89 -0.84 2.74
C GLY A 140 -21.50 -2.26 3.15
N PHE A 141 -20.78 -2.89 2.23
CA PHE A 141 -20.32 -4.27 2.37
C PHE A 141 -18.82 -4.36 2.14
N GLN A 142 -18.14 -5.09 3.02
CA GLN A 142 -16.77 -5.52 2.79
C GLN A 142 -16.79 -6.96 2.26
N LEU A 143 -16.06 -7.20 1.16
CA LEU A 143 -15.92 -8.55 0.64
C LEU A 143 -14.75 -9.24 1.35
N ASP A 144 -15.00 -10.43 1.92
CA ASP A 144 -13.95 -11.24 2.52
C ASP A 144 -13.09 -10.44 3.53
N ASN A 145 -11.83 -10.82 3.77
CA ASN A 145 -10.92 -10.08 4.63
C ASN A 145 -9.47 -10.20 4.15
N GLU A 146 -8.77 -9.07 3.92
CA GLU A 146 -7.37 -9.02 3.47
C GLU A 146 -7.05 -10.07 2.39
N THR A 147 -7.92 -10.14 1.36
CA THR A 147 -7.92 -11.22 0.38
C THR A 147 -6.69 -11.16 -0.49
N LYS A 148 -5.95 -12.25 -0.51
CA LYS A 148 -4.72 -12.43 -1.29
C LYS A 148 -4.55 -13.91 -1.66
N SER A 149 -3.56 -14.24 -2.44
CA SER A 149 -3.20 -15.63 -2.70
C SER A 149 -2.72 -16.29 -1.42
N TYR A 150 -3.21 -17.50 -1.18
CA TYR A 150 -2.77 -18.34 -0.07
C TYR A 150 -1.82 -19.44 -0.53
N ASP A 151 -1.07 -19.17 -1.59
CA ASP A 151 -0.14 -20.11 -2.22
C ASP A 151 -0.82 -21.43 -2.66
N THR A 152 -2.09 -21.34 -3.12
CA THR A 152 -2.82 -22.55 -3.51
C THR A 152 -2.22 -23.21 -4.75
N CYS A 153 -1.81 -24.47 -4.60
CA CYS A 153 -1.29 -25.36 -5.64
C CYS A 153 -2.13 -26.64 -5.75
N SER A 154 -3.41 -26.55 -5.41
CA SER A 154 -4.34 -27.70 -5.47
C SER A 154 -4.50 -28.22 -6.91
N PRO A 155 -5.03 -29.43 -7.09
CA PRO A 155 -5.38 -29.94 -8.42
C PRO A 155 -6.35 -29.02 -9.17
N TYR A 156 -7.25 -28.31 -8.46
CA TYR A 156 -8.19 -27.35 -9.04
C TYR A 156 -7.47 -26.09 -9.54
N ALA A 157 -6.56 -25.55 -8.74
CA ALA A 157 -5.76 -24.40 -9.13
C ALA A 157 -4.83 -24.73 -10.31
N GLN A 158 -4.18 -25.90 -10.29
CA GLN A 158 -3.32 -26.35 -11.39
C GLN A 158 -4.10 -26.58 -12.68
N ALA A 159 -5.29 -27.18 -12.62
CA ALA A 159 -6.14 -27.34 -13.80
C ALA A 159 -6.55 -25.98 -14.40
N LYS A 160 -6.95 -25.02 -13.56
CA LYS A 160 -7.25 -23.65 -14.02
C LYS A 160 -6.02 -22.94 -14.59
N PHE A 161 -4.82 -23.20 -14.07
CA PHE A 161 -3.59 -22.65 -14.61
C PHE A 161 -3.27 -23.19 -16.02
N ILE A 162 -3.47 -24.49 -16.23
CA ILE A 162 -3.31 -25.08 -17.57
C ILE A 162 -4.29 -24.45 -18.56
N GLU A 163 -5.56 -24.25 -18.19
CA GLU A 163 -6.54 -23.57 -19.05
C GLU A 163 -6.13 -22.11 -19.32
N TYR A 164 -5.67 -21.40 -18.29
CA TYR A 164 -5.13 -20.03 -18.45
C TYR A 164 -3.96 -19.96 -19.44
N LEU A 165 -3.02 -20.91 -19.37
CA LEU A 165 -1.90 -20.99 -20.31
C LEU A 165 -2.35 -21.35 -21.72
N LYS A 166 -3.33 -22.26 -21.87
CA LYS A 166 -3.90 -22.58 -23.19
C LYS A 166 -4.55 -21.38 -23.84
N GLU A 167 -5.32 -20.60 -23.09
CA GLU A 167 -5.92 -19.36 -23.59
C GLU A 167 -4.84 -18.36 -23.99
N HIS A 168 -3.82 -18.16 -23.13
CA HIS A 168 -2.76 -17.17 -23.34
C HIS A 168 -1.89 -17.50 -24.56
N PHE A 169 -1.52 -18.76 -24.74
CA PHE A 169 -0.68 -19.25 -25.84
C PHE A 169 -1.47 -19.82 -27.02
N HIS A 170 -2.81 -19.67 -27.04
CA HIS A 170 -3.67 -20.18 -28.12
C HIS A 170 -3.44 -21.66 -28.44
N ASP A 171 -3.29 -22.49 -27.39
CA ASP A 171 -2.94 -23.93 -27.47
C ASP A 171 -1.56 -24.23 -28.08
N ASP A 172 -0.71 -23.23 -28.32
CA ASP A 172 0.62 -23.41 -28.90
C ASP A 172 1.68 -23.72 -27.84
N LEU A 173 1.97 -25.01 -27.64
CA LEU A 173 3.02 -25.48 -26.73
C LEU A 173 4.43 -25.09 -27.18
N ASP A 174 4.69 -24.93 -28.47
CA ASP A 174 5.99 -24.49 -28.96
C ASP A 174 6.25 -23.03 -28.59
N ALA A 175 5.24 -22.17 -28.72
CA ALA A 175 5.31 -20.80 -28.24
C ALA A 175 5.53 -20.72 -26.72
N LEU A 176 4.79 -21.50 -25.92
CA LEU A 176 4.95 -21.59 -24.47
C LEU A 176 6.37 -22.04 -24.09
N ASN A 177 6.85 -23.13 -24.68
CA ASN A 177 8.19 -23.66 -24.39
C ASN A 177 9.30 -22.64 -24.73
N HIS A 178 9.14 -21.94 -25.85
CA HIS A 178 10.08 -20.91 -26.28
C HIS A 178 10.08 -19.72 -25.34
N GLU A 179 8.89 -19.27 -24.94
CA GLU A 179 8.74 -18.09 -24.07
C GLU A 179 9.35 -18.33 -22.69
N PHE A 180 9.05 -19.46 -22.07
CA PHE A 180 9.60 -19.81 -20.77
C PHE A 180 10.98 -20.47 -20.82
N GLY A 181 11.55 -20.70 -22.02
CA GLY A 181 12.86 -21.34 -22.15
C GLY A 181 12.91 -22.77 -21.60
N LEU A 182 11.85 -23.56 -21.77
CA LEU A 182 11.72 -24.89 -21.16
C LEU A 182 12.60 -25.96 -21.84
N ASP A 183 13.26 -25.65 -22.94
CA ASP A 183 14.30 -26.53 -23.49
C ASP A 183 15.51 -26.66 -22.55
N TYR A 184 15.71 -25.70 -21.67
CA TYR A 184 16.76 -25.72 -20.65
C TYR A 184 16.53 -26.87 -19.66
N TRP A 185 17.51 -27.73 -19.51
CA TRP A 185 17.47 -28.96 -18.69
C TRP A 185 16.34 -29.93 -19.05
N SER A 186 15.88 -29.92 -20.29
CA SER A 186 14.86 -30.86 -20.77
C SER A 186 13.50 -30.74 -20.08
N ASN A 187 13.12 -29.53 -19.71
CA ASN A 187 11.81 -29.25 -19.08
C ASN A 187 10.69 -29.01 -20.12
N ARG A 188 11.00 -29.18 -21.42
CA ARG A 188 10.05 -28.98 -22.52
C ARG A 188 8.79 -29.80 -22.34
N ILE A 189 7.63 -29.15 -22.49
CA ILE A 189 6.30 -29.77 -22.42
C ILE A 189 5.85 -30.07 -23.87
N ASN A 190 5.58 -31.31 -24.17
CA ASN A 190 5.20 -31.75 -25.53
C ASN A 190 3.71 -32.11 -25.66
N ALA A 191 3.00 -32.25 -24.54
CA ALA A 191 1.55 -32.44 -24.49
C ALA A 191 0.99 -31.78 -23.22
N TRP A 192 -0.21 -31.24 -23.31
CA TRP A 192 -0.87 -30.60 -22.16
C TRP A 192 -1.16 -31.60 -21.02
N GLU A 193 -1.37 -32.85 -21.36
CA GLU A 193 -1.60 -33.96 -20.41
C GLU A 193 -0.35 -34.27 -19.57
N ASP A 194 0.83 -33.93 -20.08
CA ASP A 194 2.12 -34.10 -19.42
C ASP A 194 2.55 -32.88 -18.61
N PHE A 195 1.67 -31.85 -18.49
CA PHE A 195 2.02 -30.66 -17.74
C PHE A 195 2.39 -30.99 -16.29
N PRO A 196 3.61 -30.63 -15.82
CA PRO A 196 4.11 -31.06 -14.52
C PRO A 196 3.40 -30.34 -13.35
N ASP A 197 3.49 -30.93 -12.16
CA ASP A 197 3.10 -30.25 -10.94
C ASP A 197 3.94 -28.97 -10.76
N ILE A 198 3.26 -27.81 -10.69
CA ILE A 198 3.91 -26.50 -10.65
C ILE A 198 4.82 -26.33 -9.41
N ARG A 199 4.56 -27.05 -8.34
CA ARG A 199 5.37 -27.02 -7.10
C ARG A 199 6.81 -27.48 -7.31
N GLY A 200 7.07 -28.25 -8.35
CA GLY A 200 8.41 -28.73 -8.70
C GLY A 200 9.19 -27.80 -9.62
N THR A 201 8.58 -26.73 -10.16
CA THR A 201 9.29 -25.87 -11.10
C THR A 201 10.44 -25.10 -10.43
N ILE A 202 11.57 -25.07 -11.14
CA ILE A 202 12.72 -24.21 -10.83
C ILE A 202 12.88 -23.14 -11.92
N ASN A 203 12.03 -23.16 -12.94
CA ASN A 203 12.00 -22.14 -13.98
C ASN A 203 11.32 -20.89 -13.43
N GLY A 204 12.09 -19.79 -13.28
CA GLY A 204 11.60 -18.57 -12.70
C GLY A 204 10.50 -17.90 -13.51
N SER A 205 10.54 -17.97 -14.84
CA SER A 205 9.51 -17.41 -15.73
C SER A 205 8.18 -18.14 -15.57
N LEU A 206 8.18 -19.49 -15.61
CA LEU A 206 6.97 -20.29 -15.40
C LEU A 206 6.43 -20.17 -13.97
N GLY A 207 7.32 -20.11 -12.96
CA GLY A 207 6.92 -19.94 -11.56
C GLY A 207 6.33 -18.56 -11.30
N ALA A 208 6.89 -17.52 -11.88
CA ALA A 208 6.35 -16.16 -11.78
C ALA A 208 5.01 -16.01 -12.50
N GLU A 209 4.83 -16.69 -13.64
CA GLU A 209 3.54 -16.71 -14.35
C GLU A 209 2.46 -17.41 -13.51
N TYR A 210 2.84 -18.46 -12.74
CA TYR A 210 1.93 -19.06 -11.78
C TYR A 210 1.53 -18.09 -10.66
N GLN A 211 2.46 -17.33 -10.11
CA GLN A 211 2.14 -16.31 -9.10
C GLN A 211 1.24 -15.19 -9.66
N LYS A 212 1.45 -14.78 -10.91
CA LYS A 212 0.56 -13.86 -11.61
C LYS A 212 -0.84 -14.44 -11.79
N PHE A 213 -0.94 -15.72 -12.17
CA PHE A 213 -2.20 -16.45 -12.23
C PHE A 213 -2.86 -16.56 -10.84
N GLN A 214 -2.13 -16.78 -9.76
CA GLN A 214 -2.67 -16.78 -8.40
C GLN A 214 -3.28 -15.42 -8.04
N ARG A 215 -2.62 -14.29 -8.39
CA ARG A 215 -3.21 -12.95 -8.24
C ARG A 215 -4.49 -12.77 -9.07
N LYS A 216 -4.53 -13.38 -10.26
CA LYS A 216 -5.76 -13.38 -11.08
C LYS A 216 -6.89 -14.18 -10.41
N LEU A 217 -6.61 -15.31 -9.79
CA LEU A 217 -7.63 -16.07 -9.02
C LEU A 217 -8.23 -15.21 -7.91
N VAL A 218 -7.43 -14.42 -7.21
CA VAL A 218 -7.92 -13.47 -6.19
C VAL A 218 -8.81 -12.40 -6.81
N THR A 219 -8.40 -11.81 -7.93
CA THR A 219 -9.20 -10.83 -8.68
C THR A 219 -10.56 -11.42 -9.09
N ASP A 220 -10.55 -12.62 -9.65
CA ASP A 220 -11.77 -13.33 -10.08
C ASP A 220 -12.68 -13.67 -8.89
N PHE A 221 -12.10 -14.09 -7.76
CA PHE A 221 -12.84 -14.40 -6.54
C PHE A 221 -13.54 -13.17 -5.94
N LEU A 222 -12.86 -12.03 -5.87
CA LEU A 222 -13.45 -10.78 -5.39
C LEU A 222 -14.51 -10.24 -6.37
N ALA A 223 -14.26 -10.35 -7.68
CA ALA A 223 -15.25 -9.97 -8.69
C ALA A 223 -16.53 -10.82 -8.61
N TRP A 224 -16.38 -12.12 -8.38
CA TRP A 224 -17.49 -13.06 -8.18
C TRP A 224 -18.29 -12.72 -6.93
N GLN A 225 -17.66 -12.51 -5.76
CA GLN A 225 -18.36 -12.08 -4.54
C GLN A 225 -19.06 -10.74 -4.75
N CYS A 226 -18.39 -9.78 -5.41
CA CYS A 226 -18.95 -8.48 -5.72
C CYS A 226 -20.22 -8.61 -6.58
N GLY A 227 -20.23 -9.54 -7.55
CA GLY A 227 -21.40 -9.85 -8.37
C GLY A 227 -22.60 -10.28 -7.52
N ILE A 228 -22.37 -11.23 -6.60
CA ILE A 228 -23.42 -11.72 -5.69
C ILE A 228 -23.98 -10.57 -4.82
N VAL A 229 -23.08 -9.82 -4.16
CA VAL A 229 -23.49 -8.72 -3.26
C VAL A 229 -24.25 -7.64 -4.00
N LYS A 230 -23.89 -7.32 -5.25
CA LYS A 230 -24.57 -6.31 -6.09
C LYS A 230 -26.02 -6.66 -6.39
N GLU A 231 -26.40 -7.94 -6.43
CA GLU A 231 -27.79 -8.35 -6.66
C GLU A 231 -28.73 -7.92 -5.53
N TYR A 232 -28.19 -7.73 -4.32
CA TYR A 232 -28.95 -7.38 -3.12
C TYR A 232 -28.71 -5.94 -2.63
N ALA A 233 -27.54 -5.39 -2.93
CA ALA A 233 -27.12 -4.06 -2.44
C ALA A 233 -28.00 -2.95 -3.04
N ARG A 234 -28.36 -1.99 -2.21
CA ARG A 234 -29.04 -0.76 -2.66
C ARG A 234 -28.04 0.18 -3.35
N PRO A 235 -28.49 1.04 -4.27
CA PRO A 235 -27.60 1.93 -5.03
C PRO A 235 -26.72 2.85 -4.17
N GLU A 236 -27.19 3.22 -2.98
CA GLU A 236 -26.45 4.08 -2.05
C GLU A 236 -25.41 3.32 -1.21
N GLN A 237 -25.44 2.00 -1.16
CA GLN A 237 -24.51 1.17 -0.40
C GLN A 237 -23.23 0.96 -1.20
N PHE A 238 -22.09 1.17 -0.54
CA PHE A 238 -20.82 0.88 -1.17
C PHE A 238 -20.41 -0.60 -1.01
N ILE A 239 -19.56 -1.06 -1.92
CA ILE A 239 -18.88 -2.36 -1.83
C ILE A 239 -17.39 -2.10 -1.83
N THR A 240 -16.70 -2.64 -0.86
CA THR A 240 -15.27 -2.47 -0.64
C THR A 240 -14.59 -3.79 -0.27
N GLN A 241 -13.28 -3.76 -0.14
CA GLN A 241 -12.45 -4.81 0.43
C GLN A 241 -11.37 -4.13 1.25
N ASN A 242 -10.94 -4.73 2.36
CA ASN A 242 -9.85 -4.23 3.18
C ASN A 242 -8.52 -4.82 2.70
N PHE A 243 -7.90 -4.20 1.68
CA PHE A 243 -6.59 -4.62 1.20
C PHE A 243 -5.49 -4.34 2.23
N ASP A 244 -4.57 -5.27 2.37
CA ASP A 244 -3.37 -5.11 3.17
C ASP A 244 -2.13 -4.82 2.31
N TYR A 245 -0.96 -4.75 2.95
CA TYR A 245 0.33 -4.46 2.34
C TYR A 245 1.33 -5.60 2.59
N ASP A 246 2.50 -5.55 1.96
CA ASP A 246 3.63 -6.39 2.37
C ASP A 246 3.87 -6.20 3.87
N TRP A 247 3.87 -7.32 4.61
CA TRP A 247 3.88 -7.30 6.08
C TRP A 247 5.26 -7.58 6.66
N ARG A 248 5.82 -6.60 7.35
CA ARG A 248 7.08 -6.75 8.11
C ARG A 248 6.91 -6.35 9.58
N GLY A 249 5.80 -6.80 10.18
CA GLY A 249 5.36 -6.34 11.50
C GLY A 249 4.53 -5.05 11.42
N PHE A 250 4.47 -4.42 10.27
CA PHE A 250 3.66 -3.24 9.88
C PHE A 250 3.49 -3.21 8.35
N SER A 251 2.64 -2.34 7.85
CA SER A 251 2.41 -2.13 6.41
C SER A 251 3.65 -1.52 5.76
N TYR A 252 4.37 -2.32 4.95
CA TYR A 252 5.70 -1.93 4.48
C TYR A 252 5.75 -1.48 3.02
N GLY A 253 5.01 -2.11 2.13
CA GLY A 253 5.06 -1.82 0.70
C GLY A 253 3.98 -2.53 -0.10
N LEU A 254 4.19 -2.66 -1.40
CA LEU A 254 3.27 -3.32 -2.32
C LEU A 254 3.03 -4.77 -1.89
N GLN A 255 1.75 -5.17 -1.80
CA GLN A 255 1.38 -6.55 -1.50
C GLN A 255 1.73 -7.48 -2.69
N PRO A 256 2.56 -8.53 -2.47
CA PRO A 256 3.01 -9.39 -3.56
C PRO A 256 1.93 -10.36 -4.07
N GLU A 257 0.94 -10.69 -3.24
CA GLU A 257 0.02 -11.82 -3.44
C GLU A 257 -1.33 -11.39 -3.99
N VAL A 258 -1.53 -10.10 -4.29
CA VAL A 258 -2.70 -9.54 -4.97
C VAL A 258 -2.30 -8.36 -5.85
N ASN A 259 -2.88 -8.26 -7.05
CA ASN A 259 -2.88 -7.03 -7.83
C ASN A 259 -4.07 -6.18 -7.37
N GLN A 260 -3.82 -5.23 -6.48
CA GLN A 260 -4.85 -4.41 -5.84
C GLN A 260 -5.61 -3.54 -6.84
N TRP A 261 -4.96 -3.07 -7.92
CA TRP A 261 -5.63 -2.30 -8.98
C TRP A 261 -6.66 -3.14 -9.71
N ALA A 262 -6.27 -4.36 -10.14
CA ALA A 262 -7.19 -5.27 -10.83
C ALA A 262 -8.30 -5.76 -9.91
N ALA A 263 -7.99 -6.13 -8.67
CA ALA A 263 -8.94 -6.64 -7.69
C ALA A 263 -9.96 -5.57 -7.25
N ALA A 264 -9.60 -4.29 -7.27
CA ALA A 264 -10.50 -3.20 -6.90
C ALA A 264 -11.43 -2.73 -8.05
N LEU A 265 -11.22 -3.17 -9.30
CA LEU A 265 -12.05 -2.74 -10.43
C LEU A 265 -13.56 -2.91 -10.17
N PRO A 266 -14.08 -4.05 -9.68
CA PRO A 266 -15.50 -4.25 -9.44
C PRO A 266 -16.03 -3.51 -8.22
N LEU A 267 -15.20 -3.03 -7.32
CA LEU A 267 -15.56 -2.36 -6.08
C LEU A 267 -16.01 -0.91 -6.32
N THR A 268 -16.85 -0.38 -5.44
CA THR A 268 -17.29 1.02 -5.51
C THR A 268 -16.32 2.00 -4.85
N VAL A 269 -15.59 1.55 -3.84
CA VAL A 269 -14.55 2.30 -3.13
C VAL A 269 -13.42 1.38 -2.71
N ALA A 270 -12.19 1.87 -2.73
CA ALA A 270 -11.04 1.14 -2.20
C ALA A 270 -11.01 1.27 -0.67
N GLY A 271 -10.83 0.14 0.02
CA GLY A 271 -10.63 0.08 1.47
C GLY A 271 -9.29 -0.56 1.78
N PHE A 272 -8.66 -0.13 2.88
CA PHE A 272 -7.33 -0.56 3.23
C PHE A 272 -7.15 -0.71 4.74
N ASP A 273 -6.23 -1.61 5.10
CA ASP A 273 -5.72 -1.79 6.45
C ASP A 273 -4.29 -1.27 6.50
N ILE A 274 -4.08 -0.17 7.21
CA ILE A 274 -2.75 0.45 7.35
C ILE A 274 -2.30 0.37 8.79
N TYR A 275 -1.32 -0.48 9.05
CA TYR A 275 -0.66 -0.63 10.33
C TYR A 275 0.74 -0.03 10.29
N HIS A 276 1.19 0.57 11.38
CA HIS A 276 2.44 1.32 11.46
C HIS A 276 3.08 1.23 12.85
N PRO A 277 4.38 1.46 12.99
CA PRO A 277 5.01 1.62 14.30
C PRO A 277 4.43 2.80 15.08
N SER A 278 4.47 2.70 16.41
CA SER A 278 4.11 3.78 17.33
C SER A 278 5.25 4.07 18.31
N ALA A 279 4.98 4.86 19.34
CA ALA A 279 5.98 5.33 20.30
C ALA A 279 7.14 6.05 19.60
N GLN A 280 8.40 5.76 19.97
CA GLN A 280 9.58 6.39 19.38
C GLN A 280 9.79 6.08 17.88
N ASN A 281 9.09 5.10 17.34
CA ASN A 281 9.23 4.66 15.95
C ASN A 281 8.13 5.24 15.03
N LEU A 282 7.22 6.05 15.55
CA LEU A 282 6.19 6.70 14.74
C LEU A 282 6.82 7.78 13.86
N THR A 283 6.77 7.60 12.56
CA THR A 283 7.24 8.57 11.56
C THR A 283 6.13 9.10 10.66
N GLY A 284 4.97 8.42 10.63
CA GLY A 284 3.88 8.68 9.69
C GLY A 284 4.14 8.22 8.25
N THR A 285 5.31 7.65 7.98
CA THR A 285 5.71 7.23 6.62
C THR A 285 4.80 6.14 6.09
N GLU A 286 4.46 5.14 6.91
CA GLU A 286 3.58 4.01 6.55
C GLU A 286 2.16 4.50 6.23
N ILE A 287 1.63 5.42 7.04
CA ILE A 287 0.32 6.05 6.81
C ILE A 287 0.32 6.80 5.47
N SER A 288 1.39 7.54 5.21
CA SER A 288 1.53 8.33 3.99
C SER A 288 1.71 7.45 2.74
N LEU A 289 2.58 6.43 2.79
CA LEU A 289 2.82 5.47 1.70
C LEU A 289 1.55 4.66 1.40
N GLY A 290 0.96 4.08 2.43
CA GLY A 290 -0.28 3.31 2.28
C GLY A 290 -1.40 4.18 1.71
N GLY A 291 -1.54 5.41 2.20
CA GLY A 291 -2.51 6.37 1.66
C GLY A 291 -2.25 6.76 0.20
N ALA A 292 -0.98 6.89 -0.21
CA ALA A 292 -0.64 7.18 -1.60
C ALA A 292 -0.99 6.00 -2.54
N ILE A 293 -0.71 4.76 -2.13
CA ILE A 293 -1.13 3.55 -2.87
C ILE A 293 -2.67 3.48 -2.92
N ALA A 294 -3.34 3.60 -1.78
CA ALA A 294 -4.79 3.50 -1.68
C ALA A 294 -5.53 4.50 -2.59
N ARG A 295 -5.05 5.76 -2.63
CA ARG A 295 -5.60 6.79 -3.52
C ARG A 295 -5.45 6.44 -4.99
N SER A 296 -4.34 5.85 -5.38
CA SER A 296 -4.05 5.56 -6.79
C SER A 296 -4.95 4.45 -7.36
N ILE A 297 -5.44 3.54 -6.51
CA ILE A 297 -6.24 2.37 -6.92
C ILE A 297 -7.51 2.79 -7.69
N LYS A 298 -8.25 3.76 -7.16
CA LYS A 298 -9.49 4.27 -7.80
C LYS A 298 -9.33 5.73 -8.25
N LYS A 299 -8.14 6.35 -8.07
CA LYS A 299 -7.86 7.78 -8.31
C LYS A 299 -8.82 8.70 -7.54
N GLU A 300 -9.22 8.27 -6.35
CA GLU A 300 -10.19 8.92 -5.48
C GLU A 300 -9.82 8.73 -4.00
N ASN A 301 -10.58 9.38 -3.12
CA ASN A 301 -10.52 9.11 -1.68
C ASN A 301 -10.88 7.64 -1.39
N TYR A 302 -10.30 7.10 -0.35
CA TYR A 302 -10.38 5.71 0.06
C TYR A 302 -10.89 5.59 1.50
N LEU A 303 -11.10 4.36 1.97
CA LEU A 303 -11.46 4.08 3.35
C LEU A 303 -10.31 3.38 4.08
N ILE A 304 -10.02 3.80 5.31
CA ILE A 304 -9.27 2.99 6.27
C ILE A 304 -10.27 2.16 7.04
N LEU A 305 -10.19 0.85 6.87
CA LEU A 305 -11.07 -0.13 7.50
C LEU A 305 -10.42 -0.76 8.72
N GLU A 306 -9.08 -0.73 8.79
CA GLU A 306 -8.31 -1.09 9.97
C GLU A 306 -7.06 -0.22 10.13
N THR A 307 -6.81 0.17 11.37
CA THR A 307 -5.53 0.67 11.87
C THR A 307 -5.45 0.36 13.35
N GLU A 308 -4.24 0.38 13.94
CA GLU A 308 -4.11 0.08 15.37
C GLU A 308 -4.70 1.15 16.28
N ALA A 309 -5.32 0.72 17.40
CA ALA A 309 -5.71 1.60 18.51
C ALA A 309 -4.58 1.72 19.56
N GLN A 310 -4.29 0.63 20.26
CA GLN A 310 -3.17 0.55 21.20
C GLN A 310 -1.97 -0.22 20.61
N GLY A 311 -2.10 -0.72 19.40
CA GLY A 311 -1.11 -1.50 18.70
C GLY A 311 -0.94 -2.93 19.24
N ASN A 312 -0.10 -3.70 18.56
CA ASN A 312 0.34 -5.00 19.01
C ASN A 312 1.39 -4.85 20.13
N HIS A 313 1.88 -5.95 20.71
CA HIS A 313 2.87 -5.87 21.76
C HIS A 313 4.10 -5.06 21.30
N GLY A 314 4.62 -4.20 22.18
CA GLY A 314 5.80 -3.36 21.93
C GLY A 314 5.54 -1.99 21.34
N TRP A 315 4.31 -1.67 20.90
CA TRP A 315 4.02 -0.39 20.20
C TRP A 315 2.85 0.39 20.80
N LEU A 316 2.82 0.51 22.11
CA LEU A 316 1.83 1.39 22.75
C LEU A 316 2.13 2.85 22.37
N SER A 317 1.15 3.55 21.81
CA SER A 317 1.25 4.96 21.46
C SER A 317 1.52 5.85 22.68
N TYR A 318 2.37 6.87 22.50
CA TYR A 318 2.50 7.95 23.48
C TYR A 318 1.25 8.84 23.48
N PRO A 319 0.96 9.58 24.58
CA PRO A 319 -0.15 10.53 24.60
C PRO A 319 -0.05 11.52 23.43
N GLY A 320 -1.16 11.71 22.71
CA GLY A 320 -1.25 12.55 21.52
C GLY A 320 -1.00 11.82 20.21
N GLN A 321 -0.28 10.71 20.21
CA GLN A 321 0.06 9.99 18.98
C GLN A 321 -1.16 9.36 18.29
N LEU A 322 -2.12 8.82 19.04
CA LEU A 322 -3.32 8.23 18.42
C LEU A 322 -4.12 9.29 17.65
N ARG A 323 -4.18 10.51 18.21
CA ARG A 323 -4.80 11.67 17.54
C ARG A 323 -4.00 12.10 16.32
N LEU A 324 -2.67 12.21 16.42
CA LEU A 324 -1.78 12.51 15.29
C LEU A 324 -1.93 11.48 14.15
N GLN A 325 -1.98 10.19 14.46
CA GLN A 325 -2.20 9.10 13.51
C GLN A 325 -3.53 9.24 12.78
N ALA A 326 -4.63 9.49 13.51
CA ALA A 326 -5.96 9.65 12.92
C ALA A 326 -6.01 10.81 11.91
N PHE A 327 -5.43 11.95 12.27
CA PHE A 327 -5.36 13.09 11.36
C PHE A 327 -4.36 12.91 10.22
N SER A 328 -3.34 12.08 10.39
CA SER A 328 -2.42 11.69 9.31
C SER A 328 -3.12 10.88 8.22
N HIS A 329 -4.05 9.99 8.58
CA HIS A 329 -4.89 9.29 7.61
C HIS A 329 -5.76 10.26 6.82
N LEU A 330 -6.43 11.22 7.48
CA LEU A 330 -7.21 12.25 6.78
C LEU A 330 -6.32 13.12 5.86
N ALA A 331 -5.16 13.55 6.36
CA ALA A 331 -4.19 14.31 5.59
C ALA A 331 -3.69 13.57 4.34
N SER A 332 -3.69 12.25 4.38
CA SER A 332 -3.37 11.37 3.25
C SER A 332 -4.54 11.12 2.30
N GLY A 333 -5.75 11.61 2.61
CA GLY A 333 -6.93 11.56 1.73
C GLY A 333 -7.94 10.46 2.08
N SER A 334 -7.86 9.85 3.27
CA SER A 334 -8.89 8.92 3.74
C SER A 334 -10.19 9.64 4.10
N ASN A 335 -11.33 8.99 3.85
CA ASN A 335 -12.66 9.38 4.31
C ASN A 335 -13.11 8.60 5.55
N SER A 336 -12.23 7.78 6.12
CA SER A 336 -12.53 7.03 7.35
C SER A 336 -11.27 6.82 8.19
N VAL A 337 -11.51 6.57 9.47
CA VAL A 337 -10.53 5.98 10.39
C VAL A 337 -11.29 4.94 11.21
N MET A 338 -10.96 3.66 11.01
CA MET A 338 -11.56 2.56 11.76
C MET A 338 -10.46 1.74 12.41
N TYR A 339 -10.64 1.46 13.71
CA TYR A 339 -9.64 0.77 14.50
C TYR A 339 -9.85 -0.74 14.48
N TRP A 340 -8.78 -1.50 14.38
CA TRP A 340 -8.69 -2.87 14.83
C TRP A 340 -8.25 -2.87 16.28
N HIS A 341 -9.11 -3.05 17.29
CA HIS A 341 -10.56 -3.10 17.16
C HIS A 341 -11.18 -2.42 18.40
N TRP A 342 -12.49 -2.59 18.65
CA TRP A 342 -13.12 -1.93 19.77
C TRP A 342 -12.54 -2.36 21.14
N HIS A 343 -12.37 -3.67 21.35
CA HIS A 343 -11.88 -4.24 22.60
C HIS A 343 -10.65 -5.14 22.39
N SER A 344 -9.80 -5.27 23.40
CA SER A 344 -8.67 -6.21 23.36
C SER A 344 -9.16 -7.66 23.36
N ILE A 345 -8.50 -8.53 22.59
CA ILE A 345 -8.86 -9.95 22.45
C ILE A 345 -8.53 -10.71 23.74
N HIS A 346 -9.48 -11.52 24.25
CA HIS A 346 -9.31 -12.29 25.46
C HIS A 346 -8.85 -13.73 25.22
N ASN A 347 -8.96 -14.21 23.99
CA ASN A 347 -8.64 -15.59 23.61
C ASN A 347 -7.92 -15.60 22.26
N ALA A 348 -7.54 -16.77 21.80
CA ALA A 348 -6.91 -17.01 20.50
C ALA A 348 -5.52 -16.40 20.32
N ILE A 349 -5.08 -16.26 19.07
CA ILE A 349 -3.71 -15.89 18.73
C ILE A 349 -3.43 -14.38 18.93
N GLU A 350 -4.47 -13.54 18.86
CA GLU A 350 -4.35 -12.08 18.90
C GLU A 350 -4.55 -11.49 20.32
N SER A 351 -4.31 -12.25 21.37
CA SER A 351 -4.50 -11.79 22.77
C SER A 351 -3.69 -10.55 23.14
N TYR A 352 -2.59 -10.26 22.43
CA TYR A 352 -1.78 -9.05 22.61
C TYR A 352 -2.10 -7.94 21.62
N TRP A 353 -3.02 -8.16 20.68
CA TRP A 353 -3.53 -7.10 19.84
C TRP A 353 -4.59 -6.32 20.59
N LYS A 354 -4.22 -5.12 21.02
CA LYS A 354 -5.03 -4.32 21.95
C LYS A 354 -5.92 -3.35 21.18
N GLY A 355 -7.23 -3.45 21.44
CA GLY A 355 -8.23 -2.55 20.89
C GLY A 355 -8.26 -1.18 21.60
N ILE A 356 -9.32 -0.41 21.33
CA ILE A 356 -9.58 0.87 22.02
C ILE A 356 -9.73 0.63 23.53
N LEU A 357 -10.50 -0.39 23.92
CA LEU A 357 -10.59 -0.84 25.31
C LEU A 357 -9.54 -1.90 25.61
N SER A 358 -8.88 -1.78 26.75
CA SER A 358 -7.98 -2.80 27.27
C SER A 358 -8.74 -4.06 27.73
N HIS A 359 -8.04 -5.13 28.11
CA HIS A 359 -8.65 -6.40 28.54
C HIS A 359 -9.64 -6.28 29.70
N ASN A 360 -9.56 -5.24 30.54
CA ASN A 360 -10.52 -4.97 31.60
C ASN A 360 -11.81 -4.30 31.12
N LEU A 361 -11.92 -4.01 29.80
CA LEU A 361 -13.10 -3.45 29.14
C LEU A 361 -13.59 -2.12 29.74
N LYS A 362 -12.69 -1.34 30.35
CA LYS A 362 -12.98 -0.04 30.96
C LYS A 362 -12.34 1.10 30.18
N GLU A 363 -12.81 2.32 30.46
CA GLU A 363 -12.18 3.54 29.98
C GLU A 363 -10.68 3.57 30.34
N ASN A 364 -9.86 3.86 29.35
CA ASN A 364 -8.41 3.98 29.47
C ASN A 364 -7.91 5.24 28.74
N ALA A 365 -6.60 5.44 28.63
CA ALA A 365 -6.03 6.60 27.93
C ALA A 365 -6.39 6.62 26.43
N ALA A 366 -6.33 5.48 25.76
CA ALA A 366 -6.68 5.36 24.34
C ALA A 366 -8.16 5.71 24.10
N TYR A 367 -9.08 5.21 24.92
CA TYR A 367 -10.50 5.53 24.80
C TYR A 367 -10.76 7.04 24.97
N ARG A 368 -10.11 7.69 25.96
CA ARG A 368 -10.25 9.15 26.13
C ARG A 368 -9.73 9.94 24.94
N GLU A 369 -8.64 9.48 24.33
CA GLU A 369 -8.09 10.09 23.12
C GLU A 369 -9.02 9.86 21.91
N VAL A 370 -9.61 8.67 21.78
CA VAL A 370 -10.64 8.36 20.77
C VAL A 370 -11.88 9.25 20.94
N CYS A 371 -12.33 9.52 22.15
CA CYS A 371 -13.42 10.48 22.41
C CYS A 371 -13.06 11.89 21.88
N ARG A 372 -11.84 12.36 22.12
CA ARG A 372 -11.36 13.67 21.61
C ARG A 372 -11.30 13.68 20.08
N ILE A 373 -10.78 12.63 19.44
CA ILE A 373 -10.74 12.50 17.99
C ILE A 373 -12.16 12.53 17.42
N GLY A 374 -13.09 11.77 18.01
CA GLY A 374 -14.47 11.71 17.55
C GLY A 374 -15.19 13.05 17.67
N GLU A 375 -14.98 13.81 18.76
CA GLU A 375 -15.50 15.19 18.92
C GLU A 375 -14.96 16.12 17.82
N GLU A 376 -13.65 16.06 17.53
CA GLU A 376 -13.03 16.87 16.48
C GLU A 376 -13.51 16.47 15.08
N PHE A 377 -13.70 15.16 14.81
CA PHE A 377 -14.27 14.69 13.55
C PHE A 377 -15.74 15.10 13.37
N ALA A 378 -16.53 15.07 14.44
CA ALA A 378 -17.91 15.56 14.42
C ALA A 378 -17.96 17.07 14.13
N ARG A 379 -17.02 17.84 14.69
CA ARG A 379 -16.96 19.31 14.55
C ARG A 379 -16.40 19.77 13.20
N TYR A 380 -15.33 19.15 12.71
CA TYR A 380 -14.58 19.62 11.54
C TYR A 380 -14.68 18.69 10.32
N GLY A 381 -15.36 17.57 10.45
CA GLY A 381 -15.40 16.56 9.39
C GLY A 381 -15.95 17.03 8.06
N SER A 382 -16.86 18.03 8.07
CA SER A 382 -17.37 18.63 6.84
C SER A 382 -16.31 19.35 6.02
N GLN A 383 -15.29 19.94 6.67
CA GLN A 383 -14.15 20.59 6.02
C GLN A 383 -13.05 19.60 5.62
N LEU A 384 -12.93 18.47 6.33
CA LEU A 384 -11.79 17.53 6.23
C LEU A 384 -12.07 16.32 5.35
N LYS A 385 -13.33 16.05 5.00
CA LYS A 385 -13.71 14.95 4.10
C LYS A 385 -13.42 15.27 2.64
N ASN A 386 -13.34 14.24 1.81
CA ASN A 386 -13.25 14.34 0.35
C ASN A 386 -12.08 15.19 -0.15
N LEU A 387 -10.97 15.24 0.60
CA LEU A 387 -9.80 16.05 0.23
C LEU A 387 -9.23 15.59 -1.11
N LYS A 388 -9.22 16.50 -2.09
CA LYS A 388 -8.56 16.27 -3.38
C LYS A 388 -7.07 16.53 -3.21
N LYS A 389 -6.30 15.48 -3.32
CA LYS A 389 -4.84 15.54 -3.32
C LYS A 389 -4.33 15.83 -4.72
N LYS A 390 -3.18 16.50 -4.82
CA LYS A 390 -2.47 16.73 -6.06
C LYS A 390 -0.98 16.54 -5.83
N ALA A 391 -0.37 15.68 -6.64
CA ALA A 391 1.06 15.47 -6.67
C ALA A 391 1.62 15.81 -8.07
N SER A 392 2.85 16.30 -8.11
CA SER A 392 3.59 16.52 -9.37
C SER A 392 4.63 15.41 -9.62
N VAL A 393 4.78 14.50 -8.66
CA VAL A 393 5.69 13.36 -8.72
C VAL A 393 4.88 12.08 -8.61
N ALA A 394 5.23 11.05 -9.39
CA ALA A 394 4.69 9.71 -9.19
C ALA A 394 5.80 8.65 -9.19
N ILE A 395 5.60 7.62 -8.37
CA ILE A 395 6.43 6.41 -8.34
C ILE A 395 5.65 5.29 -9.04
N LEU A 396 6.30 4.62 -10.00
CA LEU A 396 5.71 3.49 -10.72
C LEU A 396 5.88 2.19 -9.91
N LEU A 397 4.79 1.47 -9.69
CA LEU A 397 4.77 0.19 -9.02
C LEU A 397 4.41 -0.93 -10.00
N SER A 398 5.04 -2.10 -9.84
CA SER A 398 4.81 -3.28 -10.69
C SER A 398 4.84 -4.56 -9.85
N ASN A 399 3.72 -5.31 -9.87
CA ASN A 399 3.67 -6.64 -9.27
C ASN A 399 4.59 -7.63 -10.01
N GLU A 400 4.75 -7.46 -11.34
CA GLU A 400 5.62 -8.29 -12.17
C GLU A 400 7.08 -8.05 -11.82
N SER A 401 7.50 -6.79 -11.64
CA SER A 401 8.86 -6.45 -11.18
C SER A 401 9.13 -6.96 -9.77
N LEU A 402 8.16 -6.85 -8.86
CA LEU A 402 8.25 -7.43 -7.52
C LEU A 402 8.47 -8.95 -7.59
N THR A 403 7.62 -9.65 -8.35
CA THR A 403 7.73 -11.10 -8.55
C THR A 403 9.05 -11.48 -9.24
N GLY A 404 9.45 -10.72 -10.25
CA GLY A 404 10.73 -10.92 -10.95
C GLY A 404 11.92 -10.86 -10.00
N LEU A 405 11.95 -9.88 -9.11
CA LEU A 405 13.02 -9.74 -8.11
C LEU A 405 12.90 -10.70 -6.92
N GLN A 406 11.77 -11.39 -6.74
CA GLN A 406 11.69 -12.54 -5.83
C GLN A 406 12.33 -13.80 -6.44
N TRP A 407 12.12 -14.06 -7.73
CA TRP A 407 12.71 -15.19 -8.45
C TRP A 407 14.19 -14.97 -8.80
N PHE A 408 14.55 -13.76 -9.18
CA PHE A 408 15.88 -13.35 -9.61
C PHE A 408 16.42 -12.23 -8.71
N ALA A 409 16.54 -12.53 -7.42
CA ALA A 409 16.99 -11.58 -6.42
C ALA A 409 18.40 -11.04 -6.79
N ILE A 410 18.50 -9.71 -6.86
CA ILE A 410 19.78 -9.04 -7.13
C ILE A 410 20.71 -9.07 -5.91
N HIS A 411 20.14 -9.07 -4.71
CA HIS A 411 20.87 -9.28 -3.47
C HIS A 411 19.94 -9.88 -2.42
N LYS A 412 20.45 -10.75 -1.54
CA LYS A 412 19.64 -11.46 -0.51
C LYS A 412 18.97 -10.55 0.52
N ASP A 413 19.53 -9.35 0.73
CA ASP A 413 19.06 -8.36 1.72
C ASP A 413 18.43 -7.12 1.05
N LEU A 414 18.05 -7.21 -0.23
CA LEU A 414 17.43 -6.12 -0.96
C LEU A 414 16.24 -6.64 -1.79
N ALA A 415 15.03 -6.43 -1.31
CA ALA A 415 13.81 -6.76 -2.02
C ALA A 415 13.27 -5.54 -2.80
N TYR A 416 12.32 -5.77 -3.71
CA TYR A 416 11.67 -4.71 -4.49
C TYR A 416 11.07 -3.61 -3.61
N ASN A 417 10.37 -3.98 -2.54
CA ASN A 417 9.77 -3.01 -1.63
C ASN A 417 10.81 -2.18 -0.86
N ASP A 418 12.02 -2.69 -0.64
CA ASP A 418 13.12 -1.91 -0.05
C ASP A 418 13.60 -0.81 -1.00
N ILE A 419 13.62 -1.08 -2.32
CA ILE A 419 13.98 -0.09 -3.34
C ILE A 419 12.89 0.98 -3.46
N VAL A 420 11.61 0.59 -3.43
CA VAL A 420 10.49 1.53 -3.40
C VAL A 420 10.55 2.42 -2.16
N ARG A 421 10.76 1.83 -0.98
CA ARG A 421 10.90 2.55 0.30
C ARG A 421 12.10 3.48 0.32
N TRP A 422 13.24 3.07 -0.24
CA TRP A 422 14.42 3.91 -0.35
C TRP A 422 14.11 5.25 -1.03
N ILE A 423 13.32 5.23 -2.09
CA ILE A 423 12.91 6.45 -2.81
C ILE A 423 11.77 7.18 -2.08
N TYR A 424 10.73 6.43 -1.69
CA TYR A 424 9.56 7.04 -1.04
C TYR A 424 9.90 7.74 0.26
N ASP A 425 10.70 7.11 1.11
CA ASP A 425 11.10 7.65 2.41
C ASP A 425 11.95 8.94 2.23
N ALA A 426 12.77 9.01 1.17
CA ALA A 426 13.51 10.23 0.84
C ALA A 426 12.58 11.38 0.43
N LEU A 427 11.61 11.14 -0.46
CA LEU A 427 10.61 12.14 -0.86
C LEU A 427 9.76 12.58 0.33
N TYR A 428 9.30 11.63 1.15
CA TYR A 428 8.52 11.90 2.35
C TYR A 428 9.27 12.82 3.32
N GLN A 429 10.55 12.52 3.61
CA GLN A 429 11.39 13.31 4.50
C GLN A 429 11.69 14.72 3.94
N LEU A 430 11.61 14.90 2.62
CA LEU A 430 11.74 16.19 1.95
C LEU A 430 10.40 16.95 1.82
N ASN A 431 9.30 16.45 2.36
CA ASN A 431 7.95 17.00 2.17
C ASN A 431 7.52 17.09 0.69
N ILE A 432 8.02 16.21 -0.16
CA ILE A 432 7.59 16.09 -1.56
C ILE A 432 6.49 15.04 -1.61
N GLU A 433 5.26 15.49 -1.84
CA GLU A 433 4.13 14.57 -2.00
C GLU A 433 4.20 13.88 -3.36
N CYS A 434 3.99 12.56 -3.38
CA CYS A 434 3.94 11.78 -4.59
C CYS A 434 2.74 10.83 -4.60
N ASP A 435 2.28 10.49 -5.80
CA ASP A 435 1.33 9.43 -6.04
C ASP A 435 2.06 8.12 -6.38
N MET A 436 1.37 6.99 -6.18
CA MET A 436 1.87 5.67 -6.51
C MET A 436 1.03 5.13 -7.66
N LEU A 437 1.62 4.93 -8.84
CA LEU A 437 0.91 4.45 -10.02
C LEU A 437 1.26 3.00 -10.32
N HIS A 438 0.29 2.22 -10.79
CA HIS A 438 0.63 0.98 -11.47
C HIS A 438 1.38 1.30 -12.77
N SER A 439 2.44 0.54 -13.08
CA SER A 439 3.28 0.79 -14.26
C SER A 439 2.50 0.76 -15.59
N ASP A 440 1.40 0.02 -15.64
CA ASP A 440 0.54 -0.06 -16.83
C ASP A 440 -0.48 1.08 -16.96
N ASP A 441 -0.55 1.99 -15.98
CA ASP A 441 -1.42 3.18 -16.05
C ASP A 441 -0.78 4.30 -16.87
N ILE A 442 -0.43 3.98 -18.12
CA ILE A 442 0.31 4.85 -19.04
C ILE A 442 -0.44 6.15 -19.36
N ASP A 443 -1.77 6.14 -19.36
CA ASP A 443 -2.61 7.31 -19.63
C ASP A 443 -2.44 8.42 -18.57
N SER A 444 -1.93 8.08 -17.40
CA SER A 444 -1.72 9.03 -16.31
C SER A 444 -0.33 9.69 -16.33
N PHE A 445 0.62 9.20 -17.10
CA PHE A 445 2.02 9.68 -17.06
C PHE A 445 2.14 11.18 -17.30
N SER A 446 1.44 11.72 -18.29
CA SER A 446 1.47 13.14 -18.64
C SER A 446 0.93 14.09 -17.56
N GLN A 447 0.30 13.58 -16.49
CA GLN A 447 -0.20 14.38 -15.38
C GLN A 447 0.90 14.77 -14.39
N TYR A 448 2.07 14.13 -14.45
CA TYR A 448 3.18 14.31 -13.53
C TYR A 448 4.37 14.99 -14.20
N SER A 449 5.05 15.86 -13.47
CA SER A 449 6.28 16.50 -13.93
C SER A 449 7.49 15.58 -13.80
N LEU A 450 7.48 14.69 -12.79
CA LEU A 450 8.55 13.71 -12.54
C LEU A 450 7.94 12.32 -12.30
N LEU A 451 8.30 11.37 -13.15
CA LEU A 451 8.05 9.95 -12.94
C LEU A 451 9.30 9.27 -12.39
N ILE A 452 9.12 8.37 -11.44
CA ILE A 452 10.19 7.59 -10.84
C ILE A 452 9.90 6.10 -11.03
N ALA A 453 10.83 5.37 -11.61
CA ALA A 453 10.75 3.93 -11.89
C ALA A 453 11.78 3.15 -11.05
N PRO A 454 11.43 2.76 -9.79
CA PRO A 454 12.33 2.00 -8.92
C PRO A 454 12.43 0.57 -9.42
N ALA A 455 13.59 0.16 -9.91
CA ALA A 455 13.87 -1.19 -10.38
C ALA A 455 12.67 -1.80 -11.16
N LEU A 456 12.18 -1.07 -12.16
CA LEU A 456 11.10 -1.53 -13.05
C LEU A 456 11.60 -2.69 -13.90
N TYR A 457 11.90 -3.82 -13.24
CA TYR A 457 12.61 -4.98 -13.75
C TYR A 457 11.88 -5.63 -14.92
N SER A 458 10.61 -5.89 -14.73
CA SER A 458 9.72 -6.51 -15.72
C SER A 458 8.79 -5.46 -16.29
N VAL A 459 8.84 -5.23 -17.59
CA VAL A 459 8.10 -4.18 -18.25
C VAL A 459 7.81 -4.53 -19.72
N SER A 460 6.62 -4.20 -20.20
CA SER A 460 6.22 -4.42 -21.60
C SER A 460 6.74 -3.33 -22.53
N ASP A 461 6.88 -3.66 -23.82
CA ASP A 461 7.18 -2.68 -24.87
C ASP A 461 6.21 -1.49 -24.90
N THR A 462 4.95 -1.73 -24.56
CA THR A 462 3.93 -0.66 -24.45
C THR A 462 4.31 0.37 -23.41
N VAL A 463 4.71 -0.08 -22.21
CA VAL A 463 5.15 0.81 -21.12
C VAL A 463 6.47 1.49 -21.47
N ILE A 464 7.43 0.76 -22.06
CA ILE A 464 8.70 1.31 -22.57
C ILE A 464 8.44 2.45 -23.55
N HIS A 465 7.55 2.22 -24.52
CA HIS A 465 7.18 3.26 -25.51
C HIS A 465 6.50 4.47 -24.84
N ALA A 466 5.61 4.24 -23.87
CA ALA A 466 4.95 5.31 -23.13
C ALA A 466 5.95 6.14 -22.30
N LEU A 467 6.91 5.52 -21.63
CA LEU A 467 7.99 6.23 -20.91
C LEU A 467 8.85 7.07 -21.86
N ARG A 468 9.19 6.50 -23.01
CA ARG A 468 9.93 7.23 -24.06
C ARG A 468 9.16 8.47 -24.51
N THR A 469 7.89 8.30 -24.91
CA THR A 469 7.02 9.39 -25.38
C THR A 469 6.86 10.45 -24.29
N TYR A 470 6.67 10.04 -23.04
CA TYR A 470 6.55 10.96 -21.90
C TYR A 470 7.78 11.88 -21.78
N VAL A 471 9.01 11.34 -21.91
CA VAL A 471 10.23 12.17 -21.86
C VAL A 471 10.37 13.02 -23.11
N GLU A 472 10.09 12.47 -24.30
CA GLU A 472 10.16 13.21 -25.56
C GLU A 472 9.25 14.45 -25.56
N GLU A 473 8.07 14.37 -24.93
CA GLU A 473 7.07 15.43 -24.82
C GLU A 473 7.34 16.42 -23.66
N GLY A 474 8.41 16.26 -22.89
CA GLY A 474 8.82 17.21 -21.85
C GLY A 474 8.70 16.73 -20.41
N GLY A 475 8.35 15.47 -20.18
CA GLY A 475 8.37 14.85 -18.87
C GLY A 475 9.80 14.57 -18.37
N HIS A 476 9.95 14.41 -17.07
CA HIS A 476 11.22 14.04 -16.44
C HIS A 476 11.12 12.64 -15.85
N LEU A 477 12.05 11.76 -16.19
CA LEU A 477 12.09 10.37 -15.76
C LEU A 477 13.31 10.10 -14.87
N PHE A 478 13.11 9.51 -13.71
CA PHE A 478 14.19 8.94 -12.91
C PHE A 478 13.99 7.43 -12.81
N ALA A 479 14.97 6.65 -13.26
CA ALA A 479 14.97 5.21 -13.11
C ALA A 479 16.18 4.72 -12.32
N THR A 480 16.01 3.57 -11.67
CA THR A 480 17.11 2.93 -10.98
C THR A 480 17.52 1.65 -11.70
N PHE A 481 18.62 1.08 -11.25
CA PHE A 481 19.18 -0.19 -11.73
C PHE A 481 18.09 -1.24 -12.04
N LYS A 482 18.35 -2.09 -13.01
CA LYS A 482 17.44 -3.14 -13.51
C LYS A 482 16.13 -2.66 -14.12
N THR A 483 15.92 -1.39 -14.38
CA THR A 483 14.76 -0.92 -15.14
C THR A 483 14.89 -1.35 -16.62
N GLY A 484 13.79 -1.94 -17.17
CA GLY A 484 13.76 -2.41 -18.55
C GLY A 484 14.61 -3.65 -18.82
N PHE A 485 14.76 -4.55 -17.84
CA PHE A 485 15.64 -5.71 -17.96
C PHE A 485 14.96 -6.93 -18.56
N SER A 486 13.70 -7.17 -18.26
CA SER A 486 12.92 -8.30 -18.80
C SER A 486 11.52 -7.88 -19.26
N ASP A 487 10.93 -8.71 -20.09
CA ASP A 487 9.53 -8.64 -20.47
C ASP A 487 8.59 -9.08 -19.31
N PRO A 488 7.26 -8.97 -19.45
CA PRO A 488 6.30 -9.36 -18.40
C PRO A 488 6.27 -10.84 -18.03
N MET A 489 6.91 -11.73 -18.80
CA MET A 489 7.08 -13.14 -18.51
C MET A 489 8.48 -13.48 -17.98
N LEU A 490 9.23 -12.46 -17.58
CA LEU A 490 10.59 -12.53 -17.03
C LEU A 490 11.63 -13.12 -17.99
N LYS A 491 11.39 -13.05 -19.29
CA LYS A 491 12.40 -13.31 -20.30
C LYS A 491 13.27 -12.07 -20.47
N ILE A 492 14.57 -12.21 -20.26
CA ILE A 492 15.51 -11.10 -20.35
C ILE A 492 15.61 -10.63 -21.81
N TYR A 493 15.47 -9.32 -22.03
CA TYR A 493 15.68 -8.72 -23.33
C TYR A 493 17.11 -8.96 -23.85
N ALA A 494 17.25 -9.24 -25.16
CA ALA A 494 18.51 -9.66 -25.76
C ALA A 494 19.26 -8.51 -26.47
N ASP A 495 18.79 -7.29 -26.29
CA ASP A 495 19.42 -6.07 -26.82
C ASP A 495 20.15 -5.28 -25.73
N ASP A 496 20.66 -4.10 -26.07
CA ASP A 496 21.38 -3.24 -25.15
C ASP A 496 20.46 -2.75 -24.02
N GLN A 497 20.95 -2.82 -22.79
CA GLN A 497 20.21 -2.44 -21.60
C GLN A 497 20.42 -0.95 -21.23
N PRO A 498 19.37 -0.27 -20.74
CA PRO A 498 17.98 -0.71 -20.56
C PRO A 498 17.21 -0.81 -21.86
N HIS A 499 16.45 -1.90 -22.06
CA HIS A 499 15.72 -2.19 -23.29
C HIS A 499 14.88 -1.01 -23.77
N GLY A 500 15.06 -0.63 -25.05
CA GLY A 500 14.26 0.42 -25.72
C GLY A 500 14.43 1.83 -25.17
N LEU A 501 15.28 2.05 -24.13
CA LEU A 501 15.47 3.33 -23.44
C LEU A 501 16.95 3.80 -23.44
N THR A 502 17.84 3.13 -24.15
CA THR A 502 19.28 3.47 -24.13
C THR A 502 19.57 4.89 -24.62
N ASP A 503 18.86 5.39 -25.62
CA ASP A 503 18.97 6.75 -26.12
C ASP A 503 18.23 7.76 -25.23
N VAL A 504 17.12 7.37 -24.58
CA VAL A 504 16.42 8.19 -23.60
C VAL A 504 17.33 8.50 -22.40
N PHE A 505 17.99 7.47 -21.83
CA PHE A 505 18.96 7.64 -20.76
C PHE A 505 20.35 8.05 -21.23
N GLY A 506 20.62 8.01 -22.56
CA GLY A 506 21.91 8.37 -23.14
C GLY A 506 23.06 7.50 -22.65
N MET A 507 22.80 6.26 -22.29
CA MET A 507 23.79 5.32 -21.78
C MET A 507 23.37 3.86 -21.99
N THR A 508 24.29 2.94 -21.84
CA THR A 508 24.08 1.49 -21.80
C THR A 508 24.82 0.88 -20.62
N TYR A 509 24.49 -0.37 -20.30
CA TYR A 509 25.33 -1.22 -19.45
C TYR A 509 25.21 -2.68 -19.89
N ASP A 510 26.29 -3.43 -19.69
CA ASP A 510 26.37 -4.87 -19.99
C ASP A 510 26.90 -5.68 -18.79
N GLN A 511 27.43 -5.02 -17.79
CA GLN A 511 28.02 -5.65 -16.61
C GLN A 511 27.47 -5.06 -15.31
N PHE A 512 27.30 -5.93 -14.33
CA PHE A 512 26.80 -5.58 -12.99
C PHE A 512 27.40 -6.54 -11.94
N THR A 513 27.40 -6.12 -10.70
CA THR A 513 27.94 -6.90 -9.59
C THR A 513 27.41 -6.42 -8.23
N ASP A 514 27.68 -7.21 -7.18
CA ASP A 514 27.49 -6.76 -5.81
C ASP A 514 28.43 -5.60 -5.49
N ALA A 515 27.94 -4.64 -4.72
CA ALA A 515 28.72 -3.51 -4.26
C ALA A 515 29.51 -3.88 -2.99
N VAL A 516 30.83 -4.01 -3.10
CA VAL A 516 31.70 -4.32 -1.97
C VAL A 516 32.80 -3.24 -1.87
N ASN A 517 32.77 -2.47 -0.78
CA ASN A 517 33.73 -1.36 -0.53
C ASN A 517 33.74 -0.34 -1.68
N VAL A 518 32.54 0.10 -2.09
CA VAL A 518 32.35 1.03 -3.20
C VAL A 518 31.79 2.35 -2.68
N GLY A 519 32.41 3.45 -3.11
CA GLY A 519 31.90 4.80 -2.89
C GLY A 519 31.57 5.51 -4.19
N LEU A 520 31.18 6.79 -4.09
CA LEU A 520 30.98 7.69 -5.21
C LEU A 520 32.02 8.82 -5.20
N LYS A 521 32.39 9.30 -6.40
CA LYS A 521 33.26 10.46 -6.61
C LYS A 521 32.71 11.38 -7.70
N ASN A 522 33.17 12.63 -7.72
CA ASN A 522 32.76 13.65 -8.69
C ASN A 522 31.22 13.80 -8.74
N ILE A 523 30.62 13.92 -7.55
CA ILE A 523 29.16 13.97 -7.37
C ILE A 523 28.70 15.40 -7.73
N ALA A 524 28.04 15.55 -8.89
CA ALA A 524 27.61 16.85 -9.39
C ALA A 524 26.31 17.36 -8.75
N PHE A 525 25.47 16.48 -8.20
CA PHE A 525 24.17 16.80 -7.63
C PHE A 525 24.21 17.12 -6.12
N SER A 526 25.35 16.99 -5.46
CA SER A 526 25.50 17.29 -4.04
C SER A 526 26.58 18.33 -3.80
N GLN A 527 26.28 19.34 -2.97
CA GLN A 527 27.24 20.35 -2.53
C GLN A 527 27.94 19.99 -1.22
N GLN A 528 27.58 18.86 -0.59
CA GLN A 528 28.23 18.41 0.63
C GLN A 528 29.65 17.91 0.30
N SER A 529 30.67 18.55 0.90
CA SER A 529 32.01 17.99 0.93
C SER A 529 31.99 16.80 1.89
N TYR A 530 31.97 15.60 1.35
CA TYR A 530 32.15 14.38 2.14
C TYR A 530 33.61 14.33 2.59
N PRO A 531 33.91 14.39 3.90
CA PRO A 531 35.28 14.37 4.39
C PRO A 531 35.98 13.08 3.97
N ALA A 532 37.26 13.19 3.64
CA ALA A 532 38.12 12.03 3.45
C ALA A 532 38.17 11.23 4.77
N SER A 533 38.04 9.91 4.67
CA SER A 533 37.86 8.94 5.74
C SER A 533 38.72 9.17 6.99
N ASP A 534 38.09 9.23 8.16
CA ASP A 534 38.71 8.79 9.41
C ASP A 534 38.55 7.26 9.56
N GLU A 535 39.60 6.58 9.94
CA GLU A 535 39.73 5.11 10.01
C GLU A 535 38.87 4.41 11.11
N SER A 536 37.82 5.02 11.59
CA SER A 536 36.92 4.44 12.61
C SER A 536 35.64 3.94 11.99
N GLY A 537 35.53 2.61 11.90
CA GLY A 537 34.40 1.87 11.29
C GLY A 537 33.05 2.07 11.98
N GLY A 538 32.45 3.21 11.75
CA GLY A 538 31.05 3.52 12.07
C GLY A 538 30.33 3.90 10.80
N ASN A 539 29.08 3.43 10.66
CA ASN A 539 28.16 3.62 9.54
C ASN A 539 27.70 5.10 9.43
N ASN A 540 28.64 6.02 9.24
CA ASN A 540 28.39 7.45 9.09
C ASN A 540 28.77 7.87 7.67
N GLY A 541 27.82 7.90 6.72
CA GLY A 541 27.84 8.63 5.45
C GLY A 541 29.18 8.96 4.81
N ASN A 542 30.11 8.01 4.78
CA ASN A 542 31.45 8.21 4.25
C ASN A 542 31.39 7.92 2.74
N ALA A 543 31.72 8.90 1.91
CA ALA A 543 31.79 8.75 0.44
C ALA A 543 32.65 7.57 -0.03
N ASP A 544 33.47 6.98 0.86
CA ASP A 544 34.31 5.83 0.55
C ASP A 544 33.55 4.48 0.52
N ASN A 545 32.39 4.36 1.18
CA ASN A 545 31.56 3.14 1.23
C ASN A 545 30.06 3.47 1.23
N CYS A 546 29.61 4.37 0.37
CA CYS A 546 28.21 4.81 0.33
C CYS A 546 27.34 4.05 -0.67
N VAL A 547 27.90 3.10 -1.43
CA VAL A 547 27.17 2.23 -2.37
C VAL A 547 27.00 0.86 -1.74
N HIS A 548 25.79 0.34 -1.78
CA HIS A 548 25.39 -0.89 -1.10
C HIS A 548 24.70 -1.86 -2.04
N TYR A 549 24.73 -3.14 -1.71
CA TYR A 549 24.02 -4.23 -2.36
C TYR A 549 24.38 -4.45 -3.83
N TRP A 550 24.15 -3.48 -4.71
CA TRP A 550 24.13 -3.66 -6.16
C TRP A 550 24.75 -2.49 -6.91
N MET A 551 25.46 -2.78 -8.01
CA MET A 551 25.97 -1.78 -8.94
C MET A 551 26.02 -2.29 -10.39
N GLU A 552 25.66 -1.42 -11.31
CA GLU A 552 25.76 -1.57 -12.78
C GLU A 552 26.86 -0.67 -13.30
N LEU A 553 27.65 -1.15 -14.25
CA LEU A 553 28.77 -0.40 -14.81
C LEU A 553 28.29 0.42 -16.01
N LEU A 554 27.76 1.64 -15.73
CA LEU A 554 27.15 2.48 -16.76
C LEU A 554 28.19 3.04 -17.73
N GLN A 555 27.86 3.02 -19.02
CA GLN A 555 28.67 3.50 -20.14
C GLN A 555 27.89 4.63 -20.85
N PRO A 556 28.12 5.91 -20.49
CA PRO A 556 27.44 7.05 -21.11
C PRO A 556 27.82 7.19 -22.59
N SER A 557 26.81 7.51 -23.42
CA SER A 557 26.97 7.88 -24.83
C SER A 557 26.71 9.38 -25.03
N SER A 558 25.49 9.85 -24.75
CA SER A 558 25.09 11.26 -24.78
C SER A 558 24.83 11.84 -23.38
N ALA A 559 24.66 10.99 -22.37
CA ALA A 559 24.38 11.46 -21.02
C ALA A 559 25.58 12.13 -20.34
N GLU A 560 25.29 13.14 -19.54
CA GLU A 560 26.20 13.69 -18.56
C GLU A 560 26.33 12.72 -17.38
N THR A 561 27.57 12.51 -16.91
CA THR A 561 27.81 11.70 -15.70
C THR A 561 27.69 12.57 -14.46
N LEU A 562 26.69 12.29 -13.62
CA LEU A 562 26.46 12.99 -12.37
C LEU A 562 27.28 12.43 -11.19
N ALA A 563 27.70 11.18 -11.26
CA ALA A 563 28.64 10.57 -10.30
C ALA A 563 29.34 9.37 -10.94
N PHE A 564 30.60 9.16 -10.54
CA PHE A 564 31.40 7.98 -10.88
C PHE A 564 31.57 7.08 -9.65
N TYR A 565 31.85 5.78 -9.87
CA TYR A 565 32.26 4.90 -8.79
C TYR A 565 33.63 5.29 -8.26
N LYS A 566 33.78 5.29 -6.95
CA LYS A 566 35.08 5.34 -6.27
C LYS A 566 35.53 3.91 -5.98
N HIS A 567 36.24 3.31 -6.94
CA HIS A 567 36.71 1.93 -6.87
C HIS A 567 37.97 1.78 -7.72
N PRO A 568 38.99 0.97 -7.28
CA PRO A 568 40.28 0.87 -7.98
C PRO A 568 40.19 0.28 -9.39
N HIS A 569 39.18 -0.59 -9.67
CA HIS A 569 39.02 -1.23 -10.96
C HIS A 569 37.88 -0.62 -11.81
N TRP A 570 36.79 -0.18 -11.18
CA TRP A 570 35.57 0.30 -11.87
C TRP A 570 35.39 1.81 -11.80
N GLY A 571 36.40 2.52 -11.36
CA GLY A 571 36.33 3.98 -11.19
C GLY A 571 36.23 4.80 -12.48
N ALA A 572 36.28 4.17 -13.65
CA ALA A 572 35.99 4.80 -14.95
C ALA A 572 34.51 4.76 -15.37
N TYR A 573 33.72 3.90 -14.73
CA TYR A 573 32.30 3.77 -15.05
C TYR A 573 31.47 4.79 -14.29
N ALA A 574 30.40 5.27 -14.95
CA ALA A 574 29.42 6.12 -14.31
C ALA A 574 28.53 5.30 -13.36
N ALA A 575 28.10 5.94 -12.28
CA ALA A 575 27.17 5.40 -11.29
C ALA A 575 25.79 6.05 -11.39
N VAL A 576 25.75 7.35 -11.74
CA VAL A 576 24.53 8.12 -11.96
C VAL A 576 24.72 8.97 -13.21
N THR A 577 23.74 8.94 -14.10
CA THR A 577 23.74 9.70 -15.36
C THR A 577 22.48 10.56 -15.48
N HIS A 578 22.56 11.61 -16.30
CA HIS A 578 21.45 12.47 -16.67
C HIS A 578 21.55 12.82 -18.16
N ASN A 579 20.46 12.72 -18.89
CA ASN A 579 20.38 12.98 -20.32
C ASN A 579 19.19 13.86 -20.67
N HIS A 580 19.37 14.74 -21.63
CA HIS A 580 18.27 15.47 -22.26
C HIS A 580 17.79 14.68 -23.50
N PHE A 581 16.49 14.42 -23.57
CA PHE A 581 15.87 13.70 -24.67
C PHE A 581 14.55 14.36 -25.06
N GLY A 582 14.40 14.72 -26.33
CA GLY A 582 13.24 15.49 -26.79
C GLY A 582 13.14 16.84 -26.08
N GLN A 583 12.02 17.07 -25.40
CA GLN A 583 11.77 18.27 -24.59
C GLN A 583 12.00 18.05 -23.09
N GLY A 584 12.23 16.81 -22.65
CA GLY A 584 12.40 16.44 -21.26
C GLY A 584 13.80 15.96 -20.92
N SER A 585 13.91 15.25 -19.82
CA SER A 585 15.16 14.65 -19.37
C SER A 585 14.96 13.31 -18.67
N ALA A 586 16.01 12.50 -18.65
CA ALA A 586 16.00 11.21 -17.97
C ALA A 586 17.28 11.03 -17.14
N ALA A 587 17.15 10.60 -15.89
CA ALA A 587 18.26 10.24 -15.02
C ALA A 587 18.22 8.75 -14.71
N TYR A 588 19.40 8.14 -14.59
CA TYR A 588 19.53 6.73 -14.24
C TYR A 588 20.55 6.55 -13.12
N ALA A 589 20.13 5.84 -12.05
CA ALA A 589 21.03 5.42 -10.98
C ALA A 589 21.33 3.93 -11.08
N GLY A 590 22.56 3.58 -11.48
CA GLY A 590 22.99 2.20 -11.65
C GLY A 590 23.34 1.50 -10.32
N CYS A 591 23.09 2.11 -9.17
CA CYS A 591 23.42 1.54 -7.87
C CYS A 591 22.50 2.03 -6.75
N TYR A 592 22.43 1.24 -5.67
CA TYR A 592 21.81 1.65 -4.40
C TYR A 592 22.85 2.38 -3.55
N PHE A 593 22.51 3.54 -3.03
CA PHE A 593 23.44 4.36 -2.22
C PHE A 593 22.73 5.05 -1.04
N ASP A 594 23.51 5.70 -0.19
CA ASP A 594 23.03 6.29 1.05
C ASP A 594 21.87 7.27 0.85
N GLN A 595 20.92 7.23 1.80
CA GLN A 595 19.69 8.05 1.81
C GLN A 595 19.97 9.57 1.69
N SER A 596 21.07 10.05 2.29
CA SER A 596 21.46 11.46 2.22
C SER A 596 21.77 11.91 0.80
N LEU A 597 22.52 11.08 0.07
CA LEU A 597 22.86 11.31 -1.34
C LEU A 597 21.61 11.21 -2.24
N LEU A 598 20.72 10.27 -1.94
CA LEU A 598 19.46 10.16 -2.67
C LEU A 598 18.60 11.42 -2.51
N LYS A 599 18.52 11.99 -1.31
CA LYS A 599 17.81 13.26 -1.10
C LYS A 599 18.41 14.41 -1.92
N ASP A 600 19.71 14.47 -2.03
CA ASP A 600 20.36 15.49 -2.85
C ASP A 600 20.09 15.28 -4.35
N LEU A 601 20.12 14.03 -4.82
CA LEU A 601 19.71 13.69 -6.20
C LEU A 601 18.24 14.05 -6.47
N LEU A 602 17.35 13.72 -5.54
CA LEU A 602 15.92 14.06 -5.70
C LEU A 602 15.67 15.56 -5.70
N ARG A 603 16.41 16.36 -4.89
CA ARG A 603 16.35 17.83 -4.96
C ARG A 603 16.80 18.35 -6.34
N PHE A 604 17.88 17.79 -6.88
CA PHE A 604 18.37 18.12 -8.22
C PHE A 604 17.27 17.81 -9.28
N LEU A 605 16.71 16.61 -9.26
CA LEU A 605 15.69 16.16 -10.23
C LEU A 605 14.38 16.96 -10.10
N CYS A 606 13.94 17.26 -8.88
CA CYS A 606 12.76 18.09 -8.65
C CYS A 606 12.96 19.51 -9.19
N LYS A 607 14.16 20.08 -9.05
CA LYS A 607 14.48 21.38 -9.62
C LYS A 607 14.41 21.36 -11.16
N GLU A 608 14.97 20.34 -11.80
CA GLU A 608 14.88 20.15 -13.27
C GLU A 608 13.42 20.02 -13.72
N ALA A 609 12.61 19.26 -12.97
CA ALA A 609 11.18 19.05 -13.25
C ALA A 609 10.27 20.20 -12.79
N ALA A 610 10.82 21.31 -12.31
CA ALA A 610 10.07 22.44 -11.74
C ALA A 610 9.11 22.04 -10.60
N VAL A 611 9.45 20.98 -9.85
CA VAL A 611 8.72 20.54 -8.68
C VAL A 611 9.22 21.31 -7.44
N PRO A 612 8.35 22.02 -6.72
CA PRO A 612 8.76 22.73 -5.51
C PRO A 612 9.26 21.78 -4.42
N VAL A 613 10.40 22.10 -3.82
CA VAL A 613 10.93 21.38 -2.66
C VAL A 613 10.83 22.29 -1.46
N PRO A 614 10.02 21.97 -0.44
CA PRO A 614 9.91 22.76 0.78
C PRO A 614 11.23 22.85 1.55
N GLU A 615 11.44 23.99 2.25
CA GLU A 615 12.57 24.14 3.18
C GLU A 615 12.38 23.27 4.44
N THR A 616 11.11 23.15 4.90
CA THR A 616 10.76 22.28 6.02
C THR A 616 10.91 20.83 5.64
N THR A 617 11.56 20.07 6.51
CA THR A 617 11.80 18.64 6.34
C THR A 617 11.37 17.87 7.59
N PHE A 618 11.34 16.53 7.53
CA PHE A 618 11.16 15.69 8.72
C PHE A 618 11.99 16.23 9.90
N PRO A 619 11.43 16.30 11.15
CA PRO A 619 10.26 15.57 11.63
C PRO A 619 8.90 16.28 11.43
N VAL A 620 8.84 17.45 10.81
CA VAL A 620 7.55 18.07 10.48
C VAL A 620 7.16 17.72 9.05
N ILE A 621 6.00 17.10 8.92
CA ILE A 621 5.41 16.74 7.62
C ILE A 621 4.26 17.69 7.30
N ILE A 622 4.30 18.24 6.09
CA ILE A 622 3.27 19.14 5.58
C ILE A 622 2.45 18.41 4.52
N LYS A 623 1.14 18.30 4.73
CA LYS A 623 0.21 17.72 3.77
C LYS A 623 -0.83 18.73 3.35
N ARG A 624 -1.21 18.72 2.07
CA ARG A 624 -2.17 19.67 1.49
C ARG A 624 -3.27 18.92 0.73
N GLY A 625 -4.47 19.49 0.68
CA GLY A 625 -5.57 19.02 -0.13
C GLY A 625 -6.63 20.09 -0.31
N ILE A 626 -7.48 19.93 -1.30
CA ILE A 626 -8.61 20.84 -1.56
C ILE A 626 -9.90 20.16 -1.10
N ASN A 627 -10.65 20.82 -0.23
CA ASN A 627 -11.93 20.29 0.27
C ASN A 627 -13.09 20.50 -0.73
N ASP A 628 -14.29 20.05 -0.37
CA ASP A 628 -15.48 20.18 -1.22
C ASP A 628 -15.90 21.64 -1.49
N ASP A 629 -15.53 22.58 -0.62
CA ASP A 629 -15.79 24.02 -0.76
C ASP A 629 -14.73 24.74 -1.64
N GLY A 630 -13.75 23.99 -2.18
CA GLY A 630 -12.66 24.54 -3.00
C GLY A 630 -11.56 25.22 -2.19
N ARG A 631 -11.57 25.09 -0.86
CA ARG A 631 -10.56 25.66 0.04
C ARG A 631 -9.41 24.71 0.25
N GLU A 632 -8.19 25.26 0.33
CA GLU A 632 -7.02 24.45 0.68
C GLU A 632 -7.00 24.17 2.18
N ILE A 633 -6.81 22.90 2.52
CA ILE A 633 -6.56 22.43 3.87
C ILE A 633 -5.09 22.06 3.96
N VAL A 634 -4.41 22.59 4.98
CA VAL A 634 -2.98 22.35 5.22
C VAL A 634 -2.80 21.73 6.60
N TYR A 635 -2.15 20.58 6.62
CA TYR A 635 -1.77 19.87 7.85
C TYR A 635 -0.28 20.09 8.11
N PHE A 636 0.08 20.43 9.33
CA PHE A 636 1.43 20.43 9.86
C PHE A 636 1.48 19.35 10.95
N LEU A 637 2.24 18.28 10.75
CA LEU A 637 2.27 17.10 11.59
C LEU A 637 3.68 16.95 12.18
N ASN A 638 3.83 16.98 13.51
CA ASN A 638 5.12 16.87 14.19
C ASN A 638 5.34 15.43 14.71
N TYR A 639 6.26 14.72 14.08
CA TYR A 639 6.65 13.35 14.45
C TYR A 639 7.91 13.33 15.32
N SER A 640 7.98 14.17 16.35
CA SER A 640 9.07 14.19 17.33
C SER A 640 8.56 14.58 18.72
N ASP A 641 9.36 14.30 19.75
CA ASP A 641 9.09 14.76 21.14
C ASP A 641 9.33 16.26 21.32
N ASP A 642 10.07 16.87 20.42
CA ASP A 642 10.49 18.26 20.53
C ASP A 642 9.45 19.22 19.98
N VAL A 643 9.38 20.42 20.57
CA VAL A 643 8.61 21.53 20.00
C VAL A 643 9.26 21.97 18.69
N GLN A 644 8.47 22.02 17.63
CA GLN A 644 8.90 22.48 16.30
C GLN A 644 8.27 23.86 15.99
N THR A 645 9.07 24.74 15.42
CA THR A 645 8.61 26.05 14.92
C THR A 645 8.86 26.09 13.42
N VAL A 646 7.79 26.23 12.65
CA VAL A 646 7.84 26.17 11.19
C VAL A 646 7.25 27.44 10.59
N PRO A 647 7.95 28.15 9.70
CA PRO A 647 7.38 29.29 8.99
C PRO A 647 6.26 28.82 8.07
N TYR A 648 5.13 29.52 8.13
CA TYR A 648 4.04 29.29 7.20
C TYR A 648 4.26 30.11 5.92
N HIS A 649 4.12 29.46 4.78
CA HIS A 649 4.16 30.10 3.47
C HIS A 649 2.90 29.77 2.69
N GLY A 650 2.09 30.80 2.41
CA GLY A 650 0.84 30.61 1.68
C GLY A 650 -0.18 31.73 1.85
N LYS A 651 -1.41 31.44 1.47
CA LYS A 651 -2.54 32.37 1.65
C LYS A 651 -2.94 32.48 3.11
N ASP A 652 -3.62 33.59 3.47
CA ASP A 652 -4.19 33.75 4.80
C ASP A 652 -5.10 32.53 5.13
N CYS A 653 -4.93 31.97 6.33
CA CYS A 653 -5.67 30.81 6.80
C CYS A 653 -6.29 31.05 8.17
N ARG A 654 -7.40 30.37 8.45
CA ARG A 654 -7.87 30.16 9.83
C ARG A 654 -7.34 28.83 10.35
N LEU A 655 -7.08 28.74 11.64
CA LEU A 655 -6.74 27.49 12.29
C LEU A 655 -8.04 26.73 12.62
N LEU A 656 -8.30 25.63 11.91
CA LEU A 656 -9.41 24.72 12.23
C LEU A 656 -9.10 23.95 13.50
N ILE A 657 -7.88 23.39 13.57
CA ILE A 657 -7.38 22.67 14.74
C ILE A 657 -6.08 23.32 15.15
N ARG A 658 -6.04 23.75 16.37
CA ARG A 658 -5.00 24.57 16.94
C ARG A 658 -4.25 23.80 18.04
N PRO A 659 -2.91 23.72 17.98
CA PRO A 659 -2.10 23.22 19.08
C PRO A 659 -2.27 24.12 20.33
N GLU A 660 -2.07 23.58 21.52
CA GLU A 660 -2.17 24.34 22.77
C GLU A 660 -1.14 25.46 22.87
N THR A 661 -0.04 25.38 22.13
CA THR A 661 1.03 26.39 22.05
C THR A 661 0.65 27.64 21.25
N MET A 662 -0.45 27.59 20.51
CA MET A 662 -0.91 28.73 19.67
C MET A 662 -2.19 29.33 20.23
N THR A 663 -2.24 30.67 20.31
CA THR A 663 -3.41 31.42 20.75
C THR A 663 -4.15 32.07 19.59
N GLU A 664 -3.50 32.26 18.46
CA GLU A 664 -4.01 32.88 17.25
C GLU A 664 -5.14 32.05 16.63
N GLU A 665 -6.14 32.69 16.05
CA GLU A 665 -7.23 32.06 15.30
C GLU A 665 -6.96 32.01 13.79
N SER A 666 -6.02 32.84 13.32
CA SER A 666 -5.61 32.97 11.91
C SER A 666 -4.10 33.10 11.79
N ILE A 667 -3.59 32.77 10.61
CA ILE A 667 -2.18 32.79 10.27
C ILE A 667 -2.01 33.34 8.85
N SER A 668 -0.97 34.13 8.63
CA SER A 668 -0.62 34.77 7.35
C SER A 668 0.79 34.36 6.91
N ASP A 669 1.15 34.67 5.67
CA ASP A 669 2.49 34.39 5.12
C ASP A 669 3.59 35.01 5.99
N GLY A 670 4.57 34.20 6.37
CA GLY A 670 5.68 34.57 7.24
C GLY A 670 5.44 34.36 8.75
N ASP A 671 4.21 34.05 9.18
CA ASP A 671 3.92 33.67 10.56
C ASP A 671 4.50 32.30 10.88
N ASN A 672 4.63 31.98 12.17
CA ASN A 672 5.14 30.69 12.62
C ASN A 672 4.02 29.78 13.13
N VAL A 673 4.04 28.51 12.70
CA VAL A 673 3.29 27.40 13.29
C VAL A 673 4.15 26.78 14.36
N ILE A 674 3.68 26.76 15.63
CA ILE A 674 4.41 26.20 16.77
C ILE A 674 3.72 24.92 17.21
N LEU A 675 4.39 23.79 17.00
CA LEU A 675 3.85 22.44 17.22
C LEU A 675 4.51 21.82 18.44
N PRO A 676 3.76 21.46 19.48
CA PRO A 676 4.27 20.56 20.54
C PRO A 676 4.76 19.22 20.00
N GLY A 677 5.50 18.47 20.80
CA GLY A 677 5.86 17.10 20.46
C GLY A 677 4.60 16.25 20.24
N TRP A 678 4.62 15.42 19.21
CA TRP A 678 3.51 14.50 18.81
C TRP A 678 2.15 15.21 18.64
N ASP A 679 2.14 16.44 18.16
CA ASP A 679 0.93 17.21 17.91
C ASP A 679 0.92 17.78 16.48
N PHE A 680 -0.15 18.47 16.12
CA PHE A 680 -0.34 18.97 14.76
C PHE A 680 -1.23 20.21 14.73
N ALA A 681 -1.21 20.94 13.62
CA ALA A 681 -2.13 22.00 13.28
C ALA A 681 -2.84 21.71 11.96
N VAL A 682 -4.11 22.12 11.85
CA VAL A 682 -4.87 22.07 10.60
C VAL A 682 -5.38 23.46 10.27
N LEU A 683 -5.03 23.93 9.08
CA LEU A 683 -5.36 25.26 8.57
C LEU A 683 -6.30 25.13 7.38
N GLU A 684 -7.19 26.11 7.21
CA GLU A 684 -8.05 26.28 6.05
C GLU A 684 -7.88 27.67 5.46
N THR A 685 -7.64 27.77 4.14
CA THR A 685 -7.53 29.06 3.47
C THR A 685 -8.84 29.85 3.58
N VAL A 686 -8.71 31.16 3.83
CA VAL A 686 -9.84 32.08 3.82
C VAL A 686 -9.86 32.86 2.52
N GLU A 687 -11.04 33.09 1.95
CA GLU A 687 -11.18 34.06 0.85
C GLU A 687 -10.93 35.45 1.41
N ARG A 688 -10.06 36.25 0.76
CA ARG A 688 -10.02 37.67 1.06
C ARG A 688 -11.40 38.23 0.73
N ALA A 689 -12.07 38.82 1.72
CA ALA A 689 -13.21 39.68 1.44
C ALA A 689 -12.68 40.82 0.53
N GLU A 690 -13.16 40.85 -0.73
CA GLU A 690 -12.89 41.92 -1.66
C GLU A 690 -13.37 43.29 -1.11
#